data_0c8d56b671d1203590c299ea217fc81e
#
_entry.id   0c8d56b671d1203590c299ea217fc81e
#
_cell.length_a   1.000
_cell.length_b   1.000
_cell.length_c   1.000
_cell.angle_alpha   90.00
_cell.angle_beta   90.00
_cell.angle_gamma   90.00
#
_symmetry.space_group_name_H-M   'P 1'
#
loop_
_entity.id
_entity.type
_entity.pdbx_description
1 polymer ?
#
loop_
_entity_poly.entity_id
_entity_poly.type
_entity_poly.pdbx_seq_one_letter_code
_entity_poly.pdbx_strand_id
1 'polypeptide(L)'
;MHRLVSSIIAFAATALFSVQAQDVAPAPALEGFTADPSIRVFGDTYYLYPTSDKPNWMTTDFSVWSSKDLVKWKKERVVLDVANDVKWANIKAWAPDAIERNGTYYFYFSADHKIGVATAKSPRGPFVDALGAPLLVRSSTMTTNTIDPYPFIDDDGQAYLYWGNGIEANAYKLKPDMVSVEGEVHRIPMKDFREGVVVFKRQGKYYFMWSIDDARSPHYRVGWGTADSPLGAVKAATKNFIVLQKNGAAVGTAHHSVVQVPGTDRWYVAYHRHAIPDGNGYQRQTVLAKMSFDADGNILPMDPMQPAFQPGDVGEPIVDGKGLNGDVSADRPNYLLVHFTSETADGEQIHFATSRDGYLWSDLNGSKPILRSTMGERGVRDPAIVRSPRGDKFWILATDLRIANGKGWQAAMHEGSTKLMIWESTNLVDWSAPRLVDVAGAIPDAGCAWAPEAIYDERSGDYLVYWATISPAGGVTKPRIYYSRTRDFVRFTPATLYIDRPGAHGLIDTQIVKIDDPRSRYRYVRASGDGQLTLEGANELLGQWDILGDLRPLGLTGKDVEGPILFRIAQTGEWAMWVDQYARKAGYLALTSDDLTRPERLRRADPARIDHGHSKKRHGAILNISSDEYRRLLARWPAAAPRTASPP
;
A
#
# COMPACT_ATOMS: atom_id res chain seq x y z
N MET A 1 -70.61 -47.42 27.82
CA MET A 1 -69.55 -48.08 27.03
C MET A 1 -68.76 -47.05 26.25
N HIS A 2 -67.70 -46.52 26.81
CA HIS A 2 -66.82 -45.55 26.14
C HIS A 2 -65.45 -46.23 26.00
N ARG A 3 -65.01 -46.34 24.76
CA ARG A 3 -63.63 -46.79 24.44
C ARG A 3 -62.73 -45.55 24.36
N LEU A 4 -61.75 -45.50 25.26
CA LEU A 4 -60.60 -44.59 25.13
C LEU A 4 -59.64 -45.15 24.11
N VAL A 5 -59.25 -44.29 23.14
CA VAL A 5 -58.16 -44.55 22.21
C VAL A 5 -56.98 -43.72 22.72
N SER A 6 -55.92 -44.37 23.19
CA SER A 6 -54.66 -43.73 23.57
C SER A 6 -53.77 -43.63 22.35
N SER A 7 -53.44 -42.38 21.90
CA SER A 7 -52.48 -42.14 20.88
C SER A 7 -51.07 -42.03 21.51
N ILE A 8 -50.19 -42.93 21.12
CA ILE A 8 -48.77 -42.89 21.48
C ILE A 8 -48.06 -41.97 20.45
N ILE A 9 -47.54 -40.81 20.90
CA ILE A 9 -46.67 -39.95 20.12
C ILE A 9 -45.24 -40.42 20.36
N ALA A 10 -44.60 -40.98 19.33
CA ALA A 10 -43.19 -41.31 19.35
C ALA A 10 -42.36 -40.06 19.03
N PHE A 11 -41.59 -39.58 20.01
CA PHE A 11 -40.54 -38.57 19.78
C PHE A 11 -39.32 -39.24 19.16
N ALA A 12 -39.07 -38.98 17.90
CA ALA A 12 -37.80 -39.31 17.27
C ALA A 12 -36.76 -38.22 17.65
N ALA A 13 -35.85 -38.55 18.55
CA ALA A 13 -34.70 -37.72 18.87
C ALA A 13 -33.68 -37.82 17.71
N THR A 14 -33.63 -36.81 16.88
CA THR A 14 -32.57 -36.66 15.88
C THR A 14 -31.29 -36.21 16.60
N ALA A 15 -30.37 -37.15 16.82
CA ALA A 15 -29.03 -36.83 17.29
C ALA A 15 -28.29 -36.06 16.17
N LEU A 16 -28.16 -34.74 16.32
CA LEU A 16 -27.25 -33.94 15.56
C LEU A 16 -25.82 -34.31 15.98
N PHE A 17 -25.15 -35.15 15.21
CA PHE A 17 -23.72 -35.31 15.28
C PHE A 17 -23.09 -33.99 14.76
N SER A 18 -22.63 -33.12 15.66
CA SER A 18 -21.69 -32.09 15.31
C SER A 18 -20.40 -32.78 14.88
N VAL A 19 -20.18 -32.86 13.59
CA VAL A 19 -18.84 -33.16 13.05
C VAL A 19 -17.97 -31.97 13.48
N GLN A 20 -17.17 -32.19 14.54
CA GLN A 20 -16.06 -31.29 14.81
C GLN A 20 -15.19 -31.31 13.55
N ALA A 21 -15.02 -30.15 12.90
CA ALA A 21 -14.03 -30.00 11.88
C ALA A 21 -12.69 -30.46 12.49
N GLN A 22 -12.11 -31.53 11.97
CA GLN A 22 -10.77 -31.92 12.34
C GLN A 22 -9.88 -30.71 12.01
N ASP A 23 -9.08 -30.28 12.99
CA ASP A 23 -8.07 -29.23 12.80
C ASP A 23 -7.04 -29.73 11.77
N VAL A 24 -7.30 -29.45 10.49
CA VAL A 24 -6.41 -29.82 9.40
C VAL A 24 -5.36 -28.72 9.31
N ALA A 25 -4.10 -29.09 9.46
CA ALA A 25 -3.00 -28.15 9.31
C ALA A 25 -2.99 -27.51 7.90
N PRO A 26 -2.60 -26.24 7.76
CA PRO A 26 -2.53 -25.56 6.47
C PRO A 26 -1.72 -26.36 5.45
N ALA A 27 -2.14 -26.35 4.19
CA ALA A 27 -1.34 -26.92 3.11
C ALA A 27 0.02 -26.18 2.99
N PRO A 28 1.09 -26.87 2.58
CA PRO A 28 2.37 -26.22 2.29
C PRO A 28 2.22 -25.23 1.12
N ALA A 29 2.94 -24.13 1.18
CA ALA A 29 2.93 -23.11 0.14
C ALA A 29 3.67 -23.57 -1.14
N LEU A 30 4.67 -24.44 -0.99
CA LEU A 30 5.51 -24.95 -2.05
C LEU A 30 5.40 -26.46 -2.17
N GLU A 31 5.60 -26.97 -3.38
CA GLU A 31 5.65 -28.42 -3.63
C GLU A 31 6.97 -29.04 -3.15
N GLY A 32 6.90 -30.27 -2.67
CA GLY A 32 8.04 -31.04 -2.21
C GLY A 32 8.50 -30.69 -0.79
N PHE A 33 9.71 -31.14 -0.45
CA PHE A 33 10.33 -30.82 0.84
C PHE A 33 11.20 -29.58 0.68
N THR A 34 10.77 -28.50 1.33
CA THR A 34 11.41 -27.18 1.26
C THR A 34 11.51 -26.59 2.66
N ALA A 35 12.67 -26.02 2.96
CA ALA A 35 12.99 -25.52 4.28
C ALA A 35 13.66 -24.13 4.23
N ASP A 36 13.90 -23.54 5.39
CA ASP A 36 14.68 -22.31 5.55
C ASP A 36 14.28 -21.23 4.52
N PRO A 37 12.97 -20.93 4.37
CA PRO A 37 12.50 -20.10 3.27
C PRO A 37 12.90 -18.64 3.46
N SER A 38 13.51 -18.04 2.45
CA SER A 38 13.63 -16.61 2.32
C SER A 38 12.54 -16.08 1.42
N ILE A 39 11.68 -15.18 1.96
CA ILE A 39 10.64 -14.50 1.21
C ILE A 39 11.05 -13.05 0.95
N ARG A 40 11.00 -12.63 -0.32
CA ARG A 40 11.37 -11.26 -0.75
C ARG A 40 10.36 -10.72 -1.75
N VAL A 41 10.32 -9.39 -1.85
CA VAL A 41 9.54 -8.68 -2.86
C VAL A 41 10.49 -7.95 -3.79
N PHE A 42 10.35 -8.17 -5.10
CA PHE A 42 11.07 -7.42 -6.12
C PHE A 42 10.08 -6.96 -7.19
N GLY A 43 9.96 -5.64 -7.34
CA GLY A 43 8.93 -5.06 -8.19
C GLY A 43 7.52 -5.44 -7.69
N ASP A 44 6.74 -6.05 -8.57
CA ASP A 44 5.35 -6.47 -8.34
C ASP A 44 5.22 -7.98 -8.02
N THR A 45 6.29 -8.64 -7.56
CA THR A 45 6.32 -10.09 -7.44
C THR A 45 6.99 -10.51 -6.13
N TYR A 46 6.35 -11.44 -5.42
CA TYR A 46 6.93 -12.16 -4.29
C TYR A 46 7.79 -13.31 -4.80
N TYR A 47 8.92 -13.53 -4.15
CA TYR A 47 9.84 -14.62 -4.44
C TYR A 47 10.13 -15.40 -3.17
N LEU A 48 10.16 -16.73 -3.28
CA LEU A 48 10.58 -17.63 -2.22
C LEU A 48 11.81 -18.41 -2.69
N TYR A 49 12.85 -18.36 -1.88
CA TYR A 49 14.11 -19.09 -2.08
C TYR A 49 14.33 -20.02 -0.89
N PRO A 50 13.86 -21.26 -0.94
CA PRO A 50 14.07 -22.22 0.13
C PRO A 50 15.32 -23.07 -0.07
N THR A 51 15.73 -23.73 1.00
CA THR A 51 16.55 -24.94 0.92
C THR A 51 15.72 -26.08 0.33
N SER A 52 16.25 -26.79 -0.66
CA SER A 52 15.66 -28.04 -1.15
C SER A 52 16.07 -29.18 -0.22
N ASP A 53 15.17 -29.70 0.63
CA ASP A 53 15.54 -30.79 1.56
C ASP A 53 15.85 -32.08 0.83
N LYS A 54 17.02 -32.64 1.15
CA LYS A 54 17.49 -33.96 0.70
C LYS A 54 17.95 -34.75 1.92
N PRO A 55 18.04 -36.10 1.83
CA PRO A 55 18.52 -36.92 2.94
C PRO A 55 19.82 -36.39 3.54
N ASN A 56 19.88 -36.30 4.88
CA ASN A 56 21.05 -35.82 5.63
C ASN A 56 21.49 -34.40 5.26
N TRP A 57 20.55 -33.55 4.72
CA TRP A 57 20.83 -32.18 4.25
C TRP A 57 21.95 -32.09 3.17
N MET A 58 22.14 -33.15 2.41
CA MET A 58 23.14 -33.18 1.33
C MET A 58 22.60 -32.54 0.06
N THR A 59 22.16 -31.32 0.18
CA THR A 59 21.61 -30.51 -0.92
C THR A 59 22.69 -29.85 -1.73
N THR A 60 22.42 -29.62 -3.02
CA THR A 60 23.41 -29.08 -3.98
C THR A 60 22.87 -27.87 -4.74
N ASP A 61 21.57 -27.63 -4.71
CA ASP A 61 20.91 -26.64 -5.57
C ASP A 61 19.89 -25.78 -4.81
N PHE A 62 19.69 -24.58 -5.33
CA PHE A 62 18.66 -23.65 -4.91
C PHE A 62 17.67 -23.41 -6.04
N SER A 63 16.40 -23.50 -5.73
CA SER A 63 15.30 -23.15 -6.65
C SER A 63 14.61 -21.87 -6.20
N VAL A 64 13.89 -21.22 -7.11
CA VAL A 64 13.05 -20.07 -6.80
C VAL A 64 11.61 -20.30 -7.22
N TRP A 65 10.69 -19.84 -6.40
CA TRP A 65 9.26 -19.74 -6.69
C TRP A 65 8.85 -18.28 -6.72
N SER A 66 7.86 -17.96 -7.54
CA SER A 66 7.27 -16.63 -7.62
C SER A 66 5.77 -16.67 -7.39
N SER A 67 5.24 -15.59 -6.82
CA SER A 67 3.82 -15.39 -6.60
C SER A 67 3.44 -13.93 -6.82
N LYS A 68 2.21 -13.69 -7.28
CA LYS A 68 1.63 -12.35 -7.36
C LYS A 68 0.74 -12.03 -6.16
N ASP A 69 0.44 -13.01 -5.30
CA ASP A 69 -0.61 -12.90 -4.28
C ASP A 69 -0.31 -13.65 -2.98
N LEU A 70 0.89 -14.22 -2.81
CA LEU A 70 1.29 -15.09 -1.68
C LEU A 70 0.52 -16.42 -1.58
N VAL A 71 -0.51 -16.63 -2.39
CA VAL A 71 -1.36 -17.82 -2.35
C VAL A 71 -0.94 -18.82 -3.44
N LYS A 72 -0.77 -18.32 -4.66
CA LYS A 72 -0.43 -19.15 -5.82
C LYS A 72 1.05 -19.02 -6.13
N TRP A 73 1.80 -20.09 -5.89
CA TRP A 73 3.23 -20.14 -6.13
C TRP A 73 3.56 -20.95 -7.38
N LYS A 74 4.43 -20.41 -8.21
CA LYS A 74 4.95 -21.05 -9.42
C LYS A 74 6.44 -21.31 -9.25
N LYS A 75 6.87 -22.56 -9.38
CA LYS A 75 8.29 -22.91 -9.47
C LYS A 75 8.85 -22.36 -10.78
N GLU A 76 9.87 -21.53 -10.71
CA GLU A 76 10.46 -20.90 -11.88
C GLU A 76 11.63 -21.76 -12.42
N ARG A 77 12.67 -21.94 -11.61
CA ARG A 77 13.88 -22.68 -12.02
C ARG A 77 14.81 -22.94 -10.83
N VAL A 78 15.82 -23.76 -11.06
CA VAL A 78 17.07 -23.77 -10.26
C VAL A 78 17.82 -22.49 -10.57
N VAL A 79 18.23 -21.74 -9.55
CA VAL A 79 18.90 -20.44 -9.69
C VAL A 79 20.40 -20.51 -9.48
N LEU A 80 20.86 -21.51 -8.72
CA LEU A 80 22.28 -21.81 -8.46
C LEU A 80 22.41 -23.28 -8.12
N ASP A 81 23.34 -23.99 -8.76
CA ASP A 81 23.74 -25.35 -8.40
C ASP A 81 25.20 -25.31 -7.90
N VAL A 82 25.37 -25.41 -6.58
CA VAL A 82 26.71 -25.28 -5.97
C VAL A 82 27.68 -26.35 -6.42
N ALA A 83 27.21 -27.53 -6.86
CA ALA A 83 28.07 -28.60 -7.35
C ALA A 83 28.69 -28.29 -8.73
N ASN A 84 28.00 -27.45 -9.53
CA ASN A 84 28.42 -27.12 -10.89
C ASN A 84 28.86 -25.67 -11.05
N ASP A 85 28.26 -24.75 -10.31
CA ASP A 85 28.41 -23.30 -10.50
C ASP A 85 29.40 -22.68 -9.50
N VAL A 86 29.78 -23.38 -8.41
CA VAL A 86 30.64 -22.88 -7.35
C VAL A 86 31.93 -23.71 -7.26
N LYS A 87 33.09 -23.04 -7.27
CA LYS A 87 34.39 -23.75 -7.27
C LYS A 87 34.86 -24.21 -5.89
N TRP A 88 34.33 -23.66 -4.81
CA TRP A 88 34.83 -23.82 -3.44
C TRP A 88 33.90 -24.65 -2.54
N ALA A 89 32.76 -25.09 -3.06
CA ALA A 89 31.81 -25.99 -2.39
C ALA A 89 31.02 -26.79 -3.43
N ASN A 90 30.50 -27.97 -3.02
CA ASN A 90 29.70 -28.82 -3.90
C ASN A 90 28.52 -29.50 -3.19
N ILE A 91 28.34 -29.22 -1.91
CA ILE A 91 27.28 -29.81 -1.05
C ILE A 91 26.79 -28.81 -0.01
N LYS A 92 25.70 -29.19 0.70
CA LYS A 92 25.15 -28.45 1.82
C LYS A 92 24.75 -27.03 1.43
N ALA A 93 24.02 -26.93 0.32
CA ALA A 93 23.40 -25.72 -0.16
C ALA A 93 22.18 -25.37 0.73
N TRP A 94 22.35 -24.50 1.74
CA TRP A 94 21.35 -24.22 2.78
C TRP A 94 21.03 -22.76 2.92
N ALA A 95 19.79 -22.48 3.43
CA ALA A 95 19.32 -21.21 3.93
C ALA A 95 19.79 -20.02 3.09
N PRO A 96 19.33 -19.88 1.86
CA PRO A 96 19.68 -18.77 1.00
C PRO A 96 18.86 -17.53 1.35
N ASP A 97 19.37 -16.36 0.97
CA ASP A 97 18.58 -15.14 0.96
C ASP A 97 19.02 -14.23 -0.19
N ALA A 98 18.08 -13.42 -0.70
CA ALA A 98 18.30 -12.53 -1.82
C ALA A 98 17.97 -11.08 -1.48
N ILE A 99 18.73 -10.14 -2.04
CA ILE A 99 18.45 -8.71 -1.93
C ILE A 99 18.81 -8.01 -3.24
N GLU A 100 18.15 -6.88 -3.51
CA GLU A 100 18.43 -6.08 -4.70
C GLU A 100 19.12 -4.77 -4.31
N ARG A 101 20.09 -4.34 -5.11
CA ARG A 101 20.68 -3.02 -5.04
C ARG A 101 21.08 -2.53 -6.44
N ASN A 102 20.55 -1.39 -6.86
CA ASN A 102 20.88 -0.72 -8.12
C ASN A 102 20.74 -1.64 -9.36
N GLY A 103 19.65 -2.41 -9.43
CA GLY A 103 19.35 -3.30 -10.55
C GLY A 103 20.21 -4.57 -10.60
N THR A 104 20.94 -4.87 -9.53
CA THR A 104 21.67 -6.13 -9.36
C THR A 104 21.11 -6.88 -8.16
N TYR A 105 20.82 -8.17 -8.37
CA TYR A 105 20.34 -9.08 -7.33
C TYR A 105 21.53 -9.82 -6.75
N TYR A 106 21.64 -9.82 -5.43
CA TYR A 106 22.68 -10.50 -4.65
C TYR A 106 22.04 -11.65 -3.91
N PHE A 107 22.57 -12.84 -4.09
CA PHE A 107 22.10 -14.08 -3.50
C PHE A 107 23.16 -14.60 -2.55
N TYR A 108 22.89 -14.50 -1.25
CA TYR A 108 23.77 -15.03 -0.21
C TYR A 108 23.28 -16.43 0.14
N PHE A 109 24.20 -17.35 0.29
CA PHE A 109 23.88 -18.76 0.52
C PHE A 109 24.93 -19.43 1.40
N SER A 110 24.48 -20.45 2.13
CA SER A 110 25.42 -21.35 2.82
C SER A 110 25.78 -22.51 1.90
N ALA A 111 27.05 -22.85 1.84
CA ALA A 111 27.54 -24.08 1.18
C ALA A 111 28.74 -24.59 1.95
N ASP A 112 28.76 -25.89 2.28
CA ASP A 112 29.82 -26.54 3.04
C ASP A 112 30.29 -25.75 4.29
N HIS A 113 29.32 -25.23 5.05
CA HIS A 113 29.52 -24.39 6.26
C HIS A 113 30.30 -23.08 6.02
N LYS A 114 30.22 -22.54 4.81
CA LYS A 114 30.75 -21.23 4.43
C LYS A 114 29.62 -20.40 3.83
N ILE A 115 29.73 -19.09 3.83
CA ILE A 115 28.78 -18.21 3.16
C ILE A 115 29.40 -17.71 1.87
N GLY A 116 28.66 -17.89 0.77
CA GLY A 116 28.96 -17.33 -0.54
C GLY A 116 28.03 -16.19 -0.90
N VAL A 117 28.38 -15.46 -1.96
CA VAL A 117 27.55 -14.48 -2.62
C VAL A 117 27.62 -14.66 -4.13
N ALA A 118 26.44 -14.74 -4.76
CA ALA A 118 26.30 -14.81 -6.21
C ALA A 118 25.43 -13.64 -6.70
N THR A 119 25.58 -13.26 -7.97
CA THR A 119 24.89 -12.11 -8.55
C THR A 119 24.10 -12.47 -9.80
N ALA A 120 23.00 -11.73 -10.04
CA ALA A 120 22.20 -11.85 -11.25
C ALA A 120 21.60 -10.49 -11.65
N LYS A 121 21.10 -10.40 -12.89
CA LYS A 121 20.29 -9.26 -13.37
C LYS A 121 18.78 -9.51 -13.26
N SER A 122 18.40 -10.64 -12.70
CA SER A 122 17.00 -11.01 -12.48
C SER A 122 16.86 -11.75 -11.14
N PRO A 123 15.78 -11.56 -10.40
CA PRO A 123 15.51 -12.31 -9.17
C PRO A 123 15.31 -13.81 -9.44
N ARG A 124 15.08 -14.19 -10.71
CA ARG A 124 14.97 -15.58 -11.16
C ARG A 124 16.32 -16.18 -11.55
N GLY A 125 17.43 -15.48 -11.33
CA GLY A 125 18.76 -15.90 -11.76
C GLY A 125 18.90 -16.02 -13.29
N PRO A 126 19.83 -16.87 -13.81
CA PRO A 126 20.78 -17.65 -13.02
C PRO A 126 21.72 -16.74 -12.23
N PHE A 127 22.04 -17.13 -11.01
CA PHE A 127 23.05 -16.45 -10.22
C PHE A 127 24.44 -17.01 -10.53
N VAL A 128 25.42 -16.14 -10.56
CA VAL A 128 26.82 -16.47 -10.81
C VAL A 128 27.64 -16.13 -9.57
N ASP A 129 28.47 -17.05 -9.10
CA ASP A 129 29.38 -16.84 -7.97
C ASP A 129 30.21 -15.57 -8.23
N ALA A 130 30.07 -14.59 -7.35
CA ALA A 130 30.65 -13.27 -7.57
C ALA A 130 32.16 -13.21 -7.29
N LEU A 131 32.67 -14.12 -6.46
CA LEU A 131 34.05 -14.06 -5.94
C LEU A 131 34.92 -15.24 -6.39
N GLY A 132 34.32 -16.34 -6.79
CA GLY A 132 35.07 -17.60 -7.02
C GLY A 132 35.69 -18.21 -5.75
N ALA A 133 35.30 -17.67 -4.60
CA ALA A 133 35.70 -18.01 -3.24
C ALA A 133 34.59 -17.69 -2.25
N PRO A 134 34.52 -18.29 -1.05
CA PRO A 134 33.54 -17.93 -0.06
C PRO A 134 33.73 -16.48 0.42
N LEU A 135 32.63 -15.77 0.62
CA LEU A 135 32.62 -14.44 1.24
C LEU A 135 33.03 -14.52 2.71
N LEU A 136 32.49 -15.51 3.44
CA LEU A 136 32.78 -15.73 4.85
C LEU A 136 33.15 -17.19 5.11
N VAL A 137 34.21 -17.36 5.87
CA VAL A 137 34.67 -18.64 6.41
C VAL A 137 34.80 -18.53 7.91
N ARG A 138 34.47 -19.58 8.65
CA ARG A 138 34.60 -19.61 10.10
C ARG A 138 36.07 -19.38 10.51
N SER A 139 36.29 -18.37 11.34
CA SER A 139 37.58 -18.12 11.99
C SER A 139 37.58 -18.65 13.43
N SER A 140 38.77 -18.76 14.03
CA SER A 140 38.92 -19.17 15.43
C SER A 140 38.33 -18.18 16.44
N THR A 141 38.06 -16.94 16.00
CA THR A 141 37.47 -15.88 16.84
C THR A 141 35.94 -15.89 16.79
N MET A 142 35.32 -16.67 15.91
CA MET A 142 33.86 -16.77 15.77
C MET A 142 33.29 -17.83 16.72
N THR A 143 32.27 -17.46 17.48
CA THR A 143 31.56 -18.32 18.43
C THR A 143 30.41 -19.10 17.78
N THR A 144 30.10 -18.81 16.51
CA THR A 144 28.99 -19.40 15.76
C THR A 144 29.48 -19.97 14.43
N ASN A 145 28.73 -20.91 13.86
CA ASN A 145 28.99 -21.42 12.51
C ASN A 145 28.65 -20.35 11.46
N THR A 146 29.33 -20.43 10.33
CA THR A 146 29.17 -19.50 9.20
C THR A 146 28.14 -20.04 8.23
N ILE A 147 26.87 -19.98 8.66
CA ILE A 147 25.68 -20.36 7.85
C ILE A 147 24.54 -19.39 8.12
N ASP A 148 23.45 -19.50 7.36
CA ASP A 148 22.21 -18.76 7.49
C ASP A 148 22.39 -17.25 7.29
N PRO A 149 22.89 -16.84 6.11
CA PRO A 149 23.08 -15.43 5.80
C PRO A 149 21.76 -14.70 5.65
N TYR A 150 21.65 -13.51 6.24
CA TYR A 150 20.50 -12.62 6.09
C TYR A 150 20.99 -11.21 5.74
N PRO A 151 20.87 -10.76 4.48
CA PRO A 151 21.20 -9.40 4.08
C PRO A 151 20.05 -8.43 4.43
N PHE A 152 20.41 -7.23 4.90
CA PHE A 152 19.50 -6.15 5.22
C PHE A 152 20.08 -4.82 4.74
N ILE A 153 19.29 -3.98 4.10
CA ILE A 153 19.64 -2.60 3.74
C ILE A 153 18.76 -1.68 4.56
N ASP A 154 19.38 -0.77 5.32
CA ASP A 154 18.66 0.22 6.11
C ASP A 154 18.25 1.43 5.27
N ASP A 155 17.41 2.30 5.83
CA ASP A 155 16.85 3.49 5.16
C ASP A 155 17.92 4.50 4.72
N ASP A 156 19.10 4.49 5.35
CA ASP A 156 20.27 5.31 4.99
C ASP A 156 21.10 4.72 3.84
N GLY A 157 20.71 3.51 3.36
CA GLY A 157 21.40 2.79 2.31
C GLY A 157 22.59 1.94 2.79
N GLN A 158 22.91 1.93 4.10
CA GLN A 158 23.92 1.02 4.62
C GLN A 158 23.38 -0.42 4.60
N ALA A 159 24.16 -1.32 4.02
CA ALA A 159 23.85 -2.74 3.99
C ALA A 159 24.58 -3.51 5.10
N TYR A 160 23.92 -4.54 5.59
CA TYR A 160 24.40 -5.42 6.64
C TYR A 160 24.22 -6.89 6.21
N LEU A 161 25.10 -7.76 6.64
CA LEU A 161 24.97 -9.20 6.50
C LEU A 161 25.01 -9.84 7.89
N TYR A 162 23.90 -10.43 8.30
CA TYR A 162 23.79 -11.19 9.54
C TYR A 162 23.94 -12.68 9.25
N TRP A 163 24.43 -13.45 10.20
CA TRP A 163 24.50 -14.91 10.10
C TRP A 163 24.68 -15.56 11.47
N GLY A 164 24.52 -16.85 11.54
CA GLY A 164 24.95 -17.62 12.71
C GLY A 164 24.15 -18.89 12.98
N ASN A 165 24.88 -19.88 13.49
CA ASN A 165 24.33 -21.09 14.09
C ASN A 165 25.18 -21.44 15.30
N GLY A 166 24.68 -21.15 16.50
CA GLY A 166 25.43 -21.29 17.75
C GLY A 166 24.74 -20.59 18.91
N ILE A 167 25.47 -19.74 19.64
CA ILE A 167 24.99 -19.09 20.86
C ILE A 167 24.65 -17.60 20.68
N GLU A 168 25.03 -17.02 19.56
CA GLU A 168 24.78 -15.63 19.21
C GLU A 168 24.76 -15.46 17.68
N ALA A 169 24.11 -14.43 17.17
CA ALA A 169 24.27 -14.01 15.80
C ALA A 169 25.50 -13.13 15.64
N ASN A 170 26.02 -13.09 14.43
CA ASN A 170 27.06 -12.17 14.01
C ASN A 170 26.56 -11.27 12.89
N ALA A 171 27.20 -10.12 12.71
CA ALA A 171 26.94 -9.24 11.58
C ALA A 171 28.21 -8.53 11.10
N TYR A 172 28.24 -8.25 9.80
CA TYR A 172 29.15 -7.28 9.20
C TYR A 172 28.36 -6.13 8.55
N LYS A 173 28.97 -4.97 8.48
CA LYS A 173 28.58 -4.01 7.44
C LYS A 173 29.07 -4.54 6.10
N LEU A 174 28.23 -4.42 5.08
CA LEU A 174 28.62 -4.65 3.68
C LEU A 174 29.08 -3.34 3.06
N LYS A 175 30.11 -3.42 2.22
CA LYS A 175 30.49 -2.30 1.37
C LYS A 175 29.43 -2.06 0.29
N PRO A 176 29.44 -0.90 -0.37
CA PRO A 176 28.47 -0.59 -1.43
C PRO A 176 28.42 -1.59 -2.59
N ASP A 177 29.51 -2.38 -2.79
CA ASP A 177 29.59 -3.45 -3.80
C ASP A 177 28.77 -4.70 -3.43
N MET A 178 28.30 -4.81 -2.18
CA MET A 178 27.51 -5.93 -1.65
C MET A 178 28.24 -7.31 -1.67
N VAL A 179 29.51 -7.36 -2.05
CA VAL A 179 30.32 -8.58 -2.12
C VAL A 179 31.58 -8.50 -1.26
N SER A 180 31.72 -7.43 -0.51
CA SER A 180 32.81 -7.19 0.45
C SER A 180 32.28 -6.76 1.80
N VAL A 181 32.93 -7.21 2.88
CA VAL A 181 32.61 -6.79 4.25
C VAL A 181 33.47 -5.61 4.69
N GLU A 182 33.00 -4.83 5.68
CA GLU A 182 33.69 -3.68 6.24
C GLU A 182 33.83 -3.80 7.76
N GLY A 183 35.01 -3.49 8.26
CA GLY A 183 35.31 -3.45 9.69
C GLY A 183 35.44 -4.83 10.35
N GLU A 184 35.15 -4.87 11.65
CA GLU A 184 35.20 -6.09 12.45
C GLU A 184 33.83 -6.75 12.56
N VAL A 185 33.80 -8.03 12.95
CA VAL A 185 32.57 -8.76 13.21
C VAL A 185 31.88 -8.20 14.45
N HIS A 186 30.60 -7.84 14.29
CA HIS A 186 29.73 -7.49 15.39
C HIS A 186 29.04 -8.73 15.93
N ARG A 187 29.19 -8.98 17.22
CA ARG A 187 28.50 -10.06 17.93
C ARG A 187 27.19 -9.53 18.49
N ILE A 188 26.10 -10.23 18.25
CA ILE A 188 24.76 -9.85 18.68
C ILE A 188 24.19 -10.97 19.56
N PRO A 189 24.44 -10.93 20.89
CA PRO A 189 23.86 -11.88 21.81
C PRO A 189 22.34 -11.76 21.82
N MET A 190 21.65 -12.89 21.71
CA MET A 190 20.20 -12.97 21.78
C MET A 190 19.76 -14.13 22.67
N LYS A 191 18.68 -13.94 23.39
CA LYS A 191 18.19 -14.95 24.34
C LYS A 191 17.85 -16.26 23.62
N ASP A 192 18.42 -17.36 24.09
CA ASP A 192 18.18 -18.72 23.57
C ASP A 192 18.45 -18.86 22.07
N PHE A 193 19.32 -18.04 21.50
CA PHE A 193 19.64 -18.05 20.06
C PHE A 193 20.19 -19.40 19.61
N ARG A 194 19.68 -19.86 18.45
CA ARG A 194 20.22 -21.01 17.74
C ARG A 194 20.68 -20.64 16.35
N GLU A 195 19.82 -20.08 15.50
CA GLU A 195 20.11 -19.78 14.09
C GLU A 195 19.02 -18.94 13.43
N GLY A 196 19.16 -18.66 12.10
CA GLY A 196 18.09 -18.09 11.27
C GLY A 196 17.66 -16.70 11.74
N VAL A 197 18.64 -15.80 11.95
CA VAL A 197 18.34 -14.40 12.34
C VAL A 197 17.70 -13.65 11.18
N VAL A 198 16.63 -12.94 11.46
CA VAL A 198 15.89 -12.05 10.55
C VAL A 198 15.81 -10.66 11.16
N VAL A 199 16.08 -9.63 10.38
CA VAL A 199 16.01 -8.23 10.81
C VAL A 199 15.09 -7.45 9.88
N PHE A 200 14.17 -6.70 10.45
CA PHE A 200 13.33 -5.78 9.71
C PHE A 200 13.04 -4.51 10.52
N LYS A 201 12.63 -3.47 9.83
CA LYS A 201 12.30 -2.18 10.46
C LYS A 201 10.80 -1.90 10.35
N ARG A 202 10.18 -1.53 11.47
CA ARG A 202 8.78 -1.10 11.51
C ARG A 202 8.65 0.10 12.44
N GLN A 203 8.06 1.19 11.94
CA GLN A 203 7.84 2.42 12.72
C GLN A 203 9.10 2.95 13.42
N GLY A 204 10.25 2.86 12.74
CA GLY A 204 11.53 3.36 13.25
C GLY A 204 12.27 2.43 14.22
N LYS A 205 11.69 1.31 14.63
CA LYS A 205 12.32 0.28 15.48
C LYS A 205 12.84 -0.87 14.63
N TYR A 206 13.96 -1.46 15.06
CA TYR A 206 14.53 -2.67 14.49
C TYR A 206 14.00 -3.89 15.24
N TYR A 207 13.36 -4.78 14.53
CA TYR A 207 12.87 -6.06 15.02
C TYR A 207 13.85 -7.14 14.63
N PHE A 208 14.19 -7.98 15.57
CA PHE A 208 15.00 -9.17 15.38
C PHE A 208 14.14 -10.38 15.71
N MET A 209 14.13 -11.37 14.83
CA MET A 209 13.51 -12.66 15.07
C MET A 209 14.54 -13.74 14.81
N TRP A 210 14.48 -14.83 15.55
CA TRP A 210 15.46 -15.92 15.44
C TRP A 210 14.87 -17.24 15.85
N SER A 211 15.50 -18.32 15.39
CA SER A 211 15.15 -19.69 15.74
C SER A 211 15.81 -20.11 17.05
N ILE A 212 15.07 -20.86 17.84
CA ILE A 212 15.45 -21.40 19.15
C ILE A 212 15.29 -22.92 19.08
N ASP A 213 16.25 -23.67 19.64
CA ASP A 213 16.36 -25.12 19.58
C ASP A 213 16.99 -25.61 18.25
N ASP A 214 16.98 -26.91 17.98
CA ASP A 214 17.57 -27.53 16.80
C ASP A 214 16.50 -27.86 15.75
N ALA A 215 16.81 -27.69 14.46
CA ALA A 215 15.87 -27.94 13.36
C ALA A 215 15.29 -29.38 13.32
N ARG A 216 15.94 -30.33 13.98
CA ARG A 216 15.44 -31.71 14.12
C ARG A 216 14.47 -31.88 15.29
N SER A 217 14.42 -30.89 16.18
CA SER A 217 13.54 -30.93 17.36
C SER A 217 12.10 -30.56 16.98
N PRO A 218 11.10 -31.31 17.47
CA PRO A 218 9.71 -30.90 17.31
C PRO A 218 9.40 -29.61 18.10
N HIS A 219 10.28 -29.14 18.97
CA HIS A 219 10.17 -27.91 19.73
C HIS A 219 10.86 -26.70 19.09
N TYR A 220 11.41 -26.86 17.90
CA TYR A 220 12.00 -25.78 17.14
C TYR A 220 10.98 -24.64 16.95
N ARG A 221 11.34 -23.41 17.35
CA ARG A 221 10.39 -22.31 17.53
C ARG A 221 11.07 -20.96 17.29
N VAL A 222 10.28 -19.88 17.21
CA VAL A 222 10.75 -18.53 16.91
C VAL A 222 10.57 -17.61 18.13
N GLY A 223 11.68 -16.97 18.54
CA GLY A 223 11.71 -15.86 19.50
C GLY A 223 11.96 -14.53 18.81
N TRP A 224 11.72 -13.42 19.52
CA TRP A 224 11.95 -12.10 18.99
C TRP A 224 12.39 -11.08 20.05
N GLY A 225 12.86 -9.93 19.55
CA GLY A 225 13.25 -8.78 20.35
C GLY A 225 13.41 -7.54 19.49
N THR A 226 13.80 -6.44 20.09
CA THR A 226 14.01 -5.16 19.40
C THR A 226 15.37 -4.56 19.73
N ALA A 227 15.88 -3.73 18.82
CA ALA A 227 17.06 -2.90 19.03
C ALA A 227 16.83 -1.48 18.51
N ASP A 228 17.66 -0.55 18.96
CA ASP A 228 17.59 0.86 18.57
C ASP A 228 18.40 1.15 17.28
N SER A 229 19.20 0.18 16.84
CA SER A 229 20.00 0.27 15.59
C SER A 229 20.26 -1.12 15.01
N PRO A 230 20.67 -1.23 13.73
CA PRO A 230 20.95 -2.52 13.08
C PRO A 230 21.99 -3.39 13.78
N LEU A 231 22.97 -2.79 14.43
CA LEU A 231 24.03 -3.48 15.19
C LEU A 231 23.90 -3.26 16.70
N GLY A 232 22.76 -2.75 17.17
CA GLY A 232 22.48 -2.48 18.56
C GLY A 232 22.24 -3.74 19.40
N ALA A 233 22.31 -3.59 20.71
CA ALA A 233 21.98 -4.66 21.63
C ALA A 233 20.50 -5.05 21.52
N VAL A 234 20.24 -6.32 21.25
CA VAL A 234 18.88 -6.85 21.12
C VAL A 234 18.28 -7.09 22.50
N LYS A 235 17.19 -6.42 22.79
CA LYS A 235 16.37 -6.61 23.98
C LYS A 235 15.28 -7.63 23.66
N ALA A 236 15.39 -8.83 24.21
CA ALA A 236 14.35 -9.85 24.04
C ALA A 236 12.99 -9.33 24.53
N ALA A 237 11.93 -9.64 23.81
CA ALA A 237 10.58 -9.23 24.16
C ALA A 237 10.19 -9.76 25.54
N THR A 238 9.56 -8.91 26.35
CA THR A 238 9.01 -9.30 27.66
C THR A 238 7.61 -9.86 27.55
N LYS A 239 6.90 -9.51 26.49
CA LYS A 239 5.56 -9.98 26.15
C LYS A 239 5.62 -10.81 24.87
N ASN A 240 5.02 -11.98 24.89
CA ASN A 240 4.99 -12.89 23.72
C ASN A 240 6.39 -13.18 23.16
N PHE A 241 7.37 -13.48 24.02
CA PHE A 241 8.74 -13.76 23.55
C PHE A 241 8.80 -14.86 22.49
N ILE A 242 8.02 -15.92 22.63
CA ILE A 242 7.84 -16.95 21.60
C ILE A 242 6.60 -16.59 20.78
N VAL A 243 6.80 -16.39 19.48
CA VAL A 243 5.72 -15.96 18.56
C VAL A 243 5.30 -17.01 17.57
N LEU A 244 6.09 -18.07 17.40
CA LEU A 244 5.75 -19.23 16.58
C LEU A 244 6.34 -20.48 17.25
N GLN A 245 5.51 -21.48 17.49
CA GLN A 245 5.89 -22.76 18.09
C GLN A 245 4.93 -23.85 17.70
N LYS A 246 5.26 -25.09 18.00
CA LYS A 246 4.41 -26.24 17.71
C LYS A 246 2.99 -26.08 18.25
N ASN A 247 2.02 -26.50 17.45
CA ASN A 247 0.65 -26.72 17.85
C ASN A 247 0.07 -27.91 17.05
N GLY A 248 -0.62 -28.83 17.73
CA GLY A 248 -1.18 -30.01 17.09
C GLY A 248 -0.17 -30.79 16.26
N ALA A 249 -0.50 -31.03 14.99
CA ALA A 249 0.34 -31.73 14.03
C ALA A 249 1.50 -30.87 13.49
N ALA A 250 1.44 -29.57 13.63
CA ALA A 250 2.48 -28.66 13.17
C ALA A 250 3.61 -28.57 14.21
N VAL A 251 4.72 -29.25 13.96
CA VAL A 251 5.91 -29.30 14.83
C VAL A 251 7.16 -28.88 14.06
N GLY A 252 8.24 -28.50 14.77
CA GLY A 252 9.48 -28.03 14.13
C GLY A 252 9.30 -26.70 13.38
N THR A 253 8.52 -25.78 13.96
CA THR A 253 8.02 -24.56 13.31
C THR A 253 8.94 -23.38 13.54
N ALA A 254 10.00 -23.25 12.73
CA ALA A 254 10.91 -22.11 12.80
C ALA A 254 11.65 -21.89 11.49
N HIS A 255 12.86 -21.34 11.54
CA HIS A 255 13.70 -20.87 10.44
C HIS A 255 12.86 -20.18 9.36
N HIS A 256 12.73 -18.91 9.53
CA HIS A 256 11.71 -18.10 8.91
C HIS A 256 12.32 -16.89 8.18
N SER A 257 11.51 -16.25 7.41
CA SER A 257 11.73 -14.89 6.90
C SER A 257 10.43 -14.09 6.95
N VAL A 258 10.55 -12.78 6.88
CA VAL A 258 9.44 -11.85 7.05
C VAL A 258 9.25 -11.02 5.79
N VAL A 259 8.01 -10.83 5.37
CA VAL A 259 7.66 -9.95 4.27
C VAL A 259 6.56 -9.00 4.68
N GLN A 260 6.76 -7.72 4.36
CA GLN A 260 5.71 -6.71 4.38
C GLN A 260 5.06 -6.65 3.00
N VAL A 261 3.74 -6.64 2.95
CA VAL A 261 3.03 -6.32 1.72
C VAL A 261 3.33 -4.86 1.37
N PRO A 262 3.94 -4.57 0.24
CA PRO A 262 4.36 -3.22 -0.12
C PRO A 262 3.25 -2.19 0.02
N GLY A 263 3.58 -1.03 0.60
CA GLY A 263 2.64 0.06 0.81
C GLY A 263 1.61 -0.13 1.93
N THR A 264 1.71 -1.20 2.73
CA THR A 264 0.77 -1.52 3.81
C THR A 264 1.49 -1.86 5.11
N ASP A 265 0.77 -1.96 6.24
CA ASP A 265 1.28 -2.54 7.50
C ASP A 265 0.79 -4.00 7.67
N ARG A 266 0.62 -4.74 6.57
CA ARG A 266 0.30 -6.16 6.57
C ARG A 266 1.57 -6.97 6.41
N TRP A 267 1.78 -7.95 7.30
CA TRP A 267 3.00 -8.70 7.40
C TRP A 267 2.73 -10.19 7.36
N TYR A 268 3.63 -10.93 6.73
CA TYR A 268 3.60 -12.39 6.64
C TYR A 268 4.95 -12.97 6.99
N VAL A 269 4.93 -14.17 7.56
CA VAL A 269 6.10 -14.97 7.86
C VAL A 269 6.07 -16.22 6.99
N ALA A 270 7.11 -16.43 6.21
CA ALA A 270 7.38 -17.73 5.62
C ALA A 270 8.29 -18.50 6.58
N TYR A 271 7.94 -19.73 6.91
CA TYR A 271 8.70 -20.58 7.83
C TYR A 271 8.61 -22.04 7.39
N HIS A 272 9.46 -22.89 7.92
CA HIS A 272 9.27 -24.30 7.71
C HIS A 272 8.68 -24.98 8.95
N ARG A 273 8.07 -26.13 8.73
CA ARG A 273 7.69 -27.13 9.73
C ARG A 273 8.11 -28.50 9.26
N HIS A 274 8.16 -29.49 10.15
CA HIS A 274 8.27 -30.87 9.73
C HIS A 274 7.08 -31.24 8.83
N ALA A 275 7.30 -32.03 7.80
CA ALA A 275 6.25 -32.41 6.86
C ALA A 275 5.12 -33.18 7.55
N ILE A 276 3.91 -32.91 7.14
CA ILE A 276 2.71 -33.61 7.65
C ILE A 276 2.17 -34.50 6.53
N PRO A 277 1.95 -35.80 6.80
CA PRO A 277 2.28 -36.55 8.03
C PRO A 277 3.74 -37.00 8.11
N ASP A 278 4.18 -37.35 9.30
CA ASP A 278 5.40 -38.15 9.61
C ASP A 278 6.75 -37.56 9.17
N GLY A 279 6.81 -36.26 8.85
CA GLY A 279 8.07 -35.59 8.54
C GLY A 279 8.97 -35.40 9.76
N ASN A 280 10.20 -34.98 9.50
CA ASN A 280 11.23 -34.73 10.49
C ASN A 280 12.15 -33.60 10.04
N GLY A 281 13.27 -33.34 10.73
CA GLY A 281 14.22 -32.28 10.39
C GLY A 281 14.86 -32.37 9.00
N TYR A 282 14.69 -33.47 8.27
CA TYR A 282 15.20 -33.68 6.91
C TYR A 282 14.06 -33.72 5.87
N GLN A 283 12.82 -33.57 6.32
CA GLN A 283 11.62 -33.59 5.49
C GLN A 283 10.72 -32.47 5.98
N ARG A 284 11.00 -31.26 5.53
CA ARG A 284 10.35 -30.04 5.97
C ARG A 284 9.48 -29.45 4.85
N GLN A 285 8.49 -28.68 5.23
CA GLN A 285 7.55 -28.02 4.31
C GLN A 285 7.51 -26.52 4.61
N THR A 286 7.65 -25.69 3.58
CA THR A 286 7.45 -24.24 3.67
C THR A 286 5.97 -23.92 3.78
N VAL A 287 5.60 -23.13 4.77
CA VAL A 287 4.25 -22.60 5.01
C VAL A 287 4.29 -21.10 5.30
N LEU A 288 3.13 -20.46 5.23
CA LEU A 288 2.98 -19.03 5.53
C LEU A 288 2.08 -18.84 6.75
N ALA A 289 2.38 -17.82 7.54
CA ALA A 289 1.52 -17.31 8.61
C ALA A 289 1.34 -15.81 8.49
N LYS A 290 0.16 -15.31 8.86
CA LYS A 290 -0.06 -13.87 9.00
C LYS A 290 0.60 -13.39 10.31
N MET A 291 1.42 -12.33 10.24
CA MET A 291 2.02 -11.71 11.41
C MET A 291 1.29 -10.41 11.74
N SER A 292 0.95 -10.23 13.00
CA SER A 292 0.23 -9.07 13.50
C SER A 292 0.94 -8.49 14.73
N PHE A 293 0.66 -7.21 15.00
CA PHE A 293 1.23 -6.47 16.12
C PHE A 293 0.12 -5.93 17.02
N ASP A 294 0.38 -5.83 18.32
CA ASP A 294 -0.50 -5.08 19.22
C ASP A 294 -0.23 -3.56 19.12
N ALA A 295 -1.00 -2.76 19.88
CA ALA A 295 -0.89 -1.30 19.88
C ALA A 295 0.48 -0.80 20.34
N ASP A 296 1.20 -1.57 21.14
CA ASP A 296 2.54 -1.25 21.66
C ASP A 296 3.66 -1.70 20.70
N GLY A 297 3.29 -2.36 19.59
CA GLY A 297 4.21 -2.91 18.58
C GLY A 297 4.78 -4.27 18.96
N ASN A 298 4.24 -4.98 19.94
CA ASN A 298 4.66 -6.35 20.20
C ASN A 298 4.09 -7.30 19.14
N ILE A 299 4.90 -8.24 18.68
CA ILE A 299 4.43 -9.29 17.77
C ILE A 299 3.46 -10.20 18.53
N LEU A 300 2.30 -10.44 17.93
CA LEU A 300 1.31 -11.38 18.46
C LEU A 300 1.68 -12.82 18.10
N PRO A 301 1.41 -13.80 18.98
CA PRO A 301 1.65 -15.21 18.67
C PRO A 301 0.91 -15.66 17.41
N MET A 302 1.60 -16.42 16.58
CA MET A 302 1.07 -17.04 15.36
C MET A 302 0.76 -18.50 15.64
N ASP A 303 -0.43 -18.94 15.24
CA ASP A 303 -0.83 -20.35 15.35
C ASP A 303 -0.50 -21.08 14.04
N PRO A 304 0.44 -22.06 14.05
CA PRO A 304 0.83 -22.78 12.85
C PRO A 304 -0.27 -23.71 12.30
N MET A 305 -1.37 -23.90 13.03
CA MET A 305 -2.56 -24.62 12.57
C MET A 305 -3.56 -23.70 11.85
N GLN A 306 -3.37 -22.38 11.91
CA GLN A 306 -4.22 -21.44 11.19
C GLN A 306 -3.60 -21.09 9.82
N PRO A 307 -4.36 -21.22 8.73
CA PRO A 307 -3.86 -20.82 7.42
C PRO A 307 -3.66 -19.30 7.34
N ALA A 308 -2.62 -18.87 6.66
CA ALA A 308 -2.39 -17.46 6.37
C ALA A 308 -3.53 -16.85 5.52
N PHE A 309 -4.16 -17.68 4.69
CA PHE A 309 -5.26 -17.34 3.80
C PHE A 309 -6.36 -18.39 3.90
N GLN A 310 -7.63 -17.96 3.94
CA GLN A 310 -8.77 -18.85 3.91
C GLN A 310 -9.06 -19.34 2.47
N PRO A 311 -9.71 -20.48 2.28
CA PRO A 311 -10.16 -20.90 0.95
C PRO A 311 -11.04 -19.82 0.30
N GLY A 312 -10.65 -19.38 -0.89
CA GLY A 312 -11.34 -18.32 -1.62
C GLY A 312 -10.80 -16.90 -1.37
N ASP A 313 -9.84 -16.70 -0.45
CA ASP A 313 -9.13 -15.44 -0.35
C ASP A 313 -8.37 -15.14 -1.65
N VAL A 314 -8.37 -13.88 -2.06
CA VAL A 314 -7.64 -13.44 -3.25
C VAL A 314 -6.13 -13.25 -2.99
N GLY A 315 -5.68 -13.48 -1.74
CA GLY A 315 -4.29 -13.28 -1.33
C GLY A 315 -3.91 -11.82 -1.16
N GLU A 316 -2.62 -11.55 -1.27
CA GLU A 316 -2.03 -10.22 -1.12
C GLU A 316 -1.28 -9.83 -2.40
N PRO A 317 -2.00 -9.38 -3.46
CA PRO A 317 -1.33 -8.93 -4.66
C PRO A 317 -0.46 -7.70 -4.35
N ILE A 318 0.75 -7.69 -4.89
CA ILE A 318 1.60 -6.49 -4.82
C ILE A 318 1.01 -5.47 -5.78
N VAL A 319 0.51 -4.41 -5.19
CA VAL A 319 0.24 -3.19 -5.94
C VAL A 319 1.57 -2.44 -5.97
N ASP A 320 2.27 -2.51 -7.10
CA ASP A 320 3.38 -1.60 -7.32
C ASP A 320 2.81 -0.18 -7.13
N GLY A 321 3.53 0.71 -6.44
CA GLY A 321 3.05 2.03 -5.99
C GLY A 321 2.44 2.95 -7.07
N LYS A 322 1.99 2.39 -8.18
CA LYS A 322 1.35 3.04 -9.33
C LYS A 322 -0.08 3.52 -9.06
N GLY A 323 -0.66 3.23 -7.89
CA GLY A 323 -2.05 3.62 -7.56
C GLY A 323 -2.21 4.87 -6.73
N LEU A 324 -1.24 5.81 -6.74
CA LEU A 324 -1.21 6.90 -5.77
C LEU A 324 -2.02 8.14 -6.18
N ASN A 325 -2.33 8.28 -7.46
CA ASN A 325 -2.93 9.50 -8.03
C ASN A 325 -4.05 9.18 -8.99
N GLY A 326 -5.15 8.60 -8.48
CA GLY A 326 -6.33 8.26 -9.29
C GLY A 326 -6.24 6.90 -10.00
N ASP A 327 -5.28 6.07 -9.63
CA ASP A 327 -5.02 4.78 -10.26
C ASP A 327 -5.85 3.67 -9.63
N VAL A 328 -6.52 2.91 -10.49
CA VAL A 328 -7.33 1.76 -10.12
C VAL A 328 -6.43 0.54 -10.03
N SER A 329 -6.25 0.01 -8.84
CA SER A 329 -5.71 -1.34 -8.67
C SER A 329 -6.86 -2.33 -8.42
N ALA A 330 -6.70 -3.58 -8.85
CA ALA A 330 -7.62 -4.68 -8.53
C ALA A 330 -7.84 -4.82 -7.00
N ASP A 331 -6.94 -4.28 -6.21
CA ASP A 331 -6.91 -4.26 -4.75
C ASP A 331 -7.79 -3.16 -4.12
N ARG A 332 -8.18 -2.15 -4.91
CA ARG A 332 -9.00 -1.02 -4.47
C ARG A 332 -10.19 -0.81 -5.42
N PRO A 333 -11.08 -1.80 -5.50
CA PRO A 333 -12.19 -1.77 -6.45
C PRO A 333 -13.33 -0.84 -6.03
N ASN A 334 -13.27 -0.25 -4.83
CA ASN A 334 -14.29 0.61 -4.28
C ASN A 334 -13.84 2.06 -4.29
N TYR A 335 -14.76 2.97 -4.01
CA TYR A 335 -14.53 4.41 -4.12
C TYR A 335 -15.04 5.14 -2.90
N LEU A 336 -14.29 6.16 -2.48
CA LEU A 336 -14.69 7.20 -1.54
C LEU A 336 -14.71 8.54 -2.27
N LEU A 337 -15.86 9.20 -2.30
CA LEU A 337 -16.01 10.59 -2.74
C LEU A 337 -16.04 11.48 -1.50
N VAL A 338 -15.17 12.46 -1.46
CA VAL A 338 -15.21 13.59 -0.54
C VAL A 338 -15.75 14.81 -1.28
N HIS A 339 -16.73 15.50 -0.72
CA HIS A 339 -17.40 16.58 -1.43
C HIS A 339 -18.07 17.56 -0.44
N PHE A 340 -18.48 18.71 -0.93
CA PHE A 340 -19.48 19.56 -0.28
C PHE A 340 -20.83 19.45 -1.02
N THR A 341 -21.90 20.06 -0.52
CA THR A 341 -23.24 19.84 -1.10
C THR A 341 -23.94 21.11 -1.58
N SER A 342 -23.85 22.19 -0.85
CA SER A 342 -24.61 23.42 -1.12
C SER A 342 -24.10 24.59 -0.29
N GLU A 343 -24.55 25.78 -0.60
CA GLU A 343 -24.25 27.03 0.14
C GLU A 343 -25.15 27.16 1.37
N THR A 344 -25.02 26.21 2.29
CA THR A 344 -25.70 26.19 3.59
C THR A 344 -24.67 25.87 4.70
N ALA A 345 -25.03 26.13 5.95
CA ALA A 345 -24.13 25.92 7.08
C ALA A 345 -23.59 24.48 7.17
N ASP A 346 -24.39 23.48 6.84
CA ASP A 346 -24.01 22.06 6.79
C ASP A 346 -23.50 21.67 5.41
N GLY A 347 -23.98 22.32 4.36
CA GLY A 347 -23.56 22.02 2.98
C GLY A 347 -22.12 22.39 2.68
N GLU A 348 -21.60 23.48 3.27
CA GLU A 348 -20.21 23.91 3.19
C GLU A 348 -19.36 23.27 4.28
N GLN A 349 -19.42 21.92 4.34
CA GLN A 349 -18.63 21.05 5.18
C GLN A 349 -18.22 19.81 4.37
N ILE A 350 -17.40 18.93 4.95
CA ILE A 350 -16.97 17.72 4.26
C ILE A 350 -18.01 16.61 4.43
N HIS A 351 -18.53 16.13 3.31
CA HIS A 351 -19.42 14.99 3.20
C HIS A 351 -18.70 13.81 2.52
N PHE A 352 -19.12 12.61 2.84
CA PHE A 352 -18.62 11.39 2.22
C PHE A 352 -19.74 10.63 1.52
N ALA A 353 -19.40 10.07 0.36
CA ALA A 353 -20.18 9.03 -0.30
C ALA A 353 -19.27 7.90 -0.77
N THR A 354 -19.81 6.69 -0.85
CA THR A 354 -19.06 5.52 -1.30
C THR A 354 -19.74 4.85 -2.48
N SER A 355 -18.95 4.17 -3.31
CA SER A 355 -19.44 3.34 -4.41
C SER A 355 -18.60 2.07 -4.50
N ARG A 356 -19.22 0.99 -5.04
CA ARG A 356 -18.52 -0.26 -5.36
C ARG A 356 -18.13 -0.36 -6.84
N ASP A 357 -18.73 0.45 -7.68
CA ASP A 357 -18.61 0.35 -9.13
C ASP A 357 -18.28 1.67 -9.84
N GLY A 358 -18.24 2.77 -9.06
CA GLY A 358 -18.02 4.11 -9.62
C GLY A 358 -19.26 4.74 -10.25
N TYR A 359 -20.39 4.01 -10.34
CA TYR A 359 -21.64 4.46 -10.94
C TYR A 359 -22.74 4.70 -9.91
N LEU A 360 -22.90 3.80 -8.95
CA LEU A 360 -23.94 3.86 -7.93
C LEU A 360 -23.34 4.29 -6.60
N TRP A 361 -23.75 5.46 -6.13
CA TRP A 361 -23.18 6.09 -4.93
C TRP A 361 -24.16 6.12 -3.77
N SER A 362 -23.65 5.90 -2.59
CA SER A 362 -24.42 5.98 -1.34
C SER A 362 -23.79 6.98 -0.41
N ASP A 363 -24.59 7.95 0.06
CA ASP A 363 -24.16 8.92 1.07
C ASP A 363 -23.92 8.23 2.41
N LEU A 364 -22.86 8.62 3.09
CA LEU A 364 -22.59 8.17 4.45
C LEU A 364 -23.21 9.13 5.48
N ASN A 365 -23.33 8.66 6.72
CA ASN A 365 -23.82 9.45 7.86
C ASN A 365 -25.21 10.09 7.65
N GLY A 366 -26.08 9.44 6.88
CA GLY A 366 -27.40 9.99 6.54
C GLY A 366 -27.33 11.34 5.82
N SER A 367 -26.36 11.50 4.91
CA SER A 367 -26.06 12.73 4.17
C SER A 367 -25.66 13.94 5.03
N LYS A 368 -25.32 13.74 6.31
CA LYS A 368 -24.80 14.80 7.19
C LYS A 368 -23.28 14.91 7.03
N PRO A 369 -22.70 16.09 7.34
CA PRO A 369 -21.25 16.25 7.28
C PRO A 369 -20.50 15.23 8.15
N ILE A 370 -19.36 14.76 7.65
CA ILE A 370 -18.40 13.91 8.38
C ILE A 370 -17.39 14.77 9.14
N LEU A 371 -16.82 15.77 8.47
CA LEU A 371 -15.88 16.70 9.10
C LEU A 371 -16.44 18.12 9.04
N ARG A 372 -16.21 18.87 10.10
CA ARG A 372 -16.64 20.26 10.23
C ARG A 372 -15.44 21.17 10.47
N SER A 373 -15.39 22.28 9.75
CA SER A 373 -14.44 23.33 10.06
C SER A 373 -14.90 24.12 11.29
N THR A 374 -14.01 24.24 12.27
CA THR A 374 -14.23 25.04 13.49
C THR A 374 -13.37 26.30 13.53
N MET A 375 -12.55 26.54 12.48
CA MET A 375 -11.61 27.65 12.39
C MET A 375 -11.70 28.32 11.01
N GLY A 376 -10.97 29.40 10.81
CA GLY A 376 -11.04 30.18 9.58
C GLY A 376 -12.45 30.72 9.34
N GLU A 377 -12.94 30.59 8.12
CA GLU A 377 -14.30 31.01 7.74
C GLU A 377 -15.41 30.10 8.28
N ARG A 378 -15.05 28.98 8.92
CA ARG A 378 -15.95 27.94 9.46
C ARG A 378 -16.87 27.31 8.41
N GLY A 379 -16.40 27.28 7.20
CA GLY A 379 -16.96 26.58 6.06
C GLY A 379 -15.83 26.05 5.19
N VAL A 380 -16.06 24.97 4.47
CA VAL A 380 -15.08 24.39 3.56
C VAL A 380 -15.74 23.90 2.29
N ARG A 381 -15.03 24.09 1.16
CA ARG A 381 -15.48 23.72 -0.19
C ARG A 381 -14.37 22.98 -0.92
N ASP A 382 -14.70 22.41 -2.05
CA ASP A 382 -13.78 21.87 -3.06
C ASP A 382 -12.70 20.94 -2.44
N PRO A 383 -13.09 19.92 -1.66
CA PRO A 383 -12.11 19.09 -0.98
C PRO A 383 -11.39 18.15 -1.95
N ALA A 384 -10.06 18.08 -1.84
CA ALA A 384 -9.23 17.02 -2.36
C ALA A 384 -8.97 15.95 -1.30
N ILE A 385 -8.75 14.72 -1.71
CA ILE A 385 -8.30 13.64 -0.84
C ILE A 385 -7.10 12.93 -1.47
N VAL A 386 -6.03 12.77 -0.68
CA VAL A 386 -4.82 12.08 -1.14
C VAL A 386 -4.41 11.00 -0.15
N ARG A 387 -3.76 9.97 -0.68
CA ARG A 387 -3.19 8.85 0.06
C ARG A 387 -1.67 8.97 0.06
N SER A 388 -1.03 8.56 1.16
CA SER A 388 0.44 8.45 1.21
C SER A 388 0.94 7.37 0.24
N PRO A 389 2.18 7.47 -0.27
CA PRO A 389 2.80 6.44 -1.09
C PRO A 389 2.81 5.06 -0.42
N ARG A 390 2.90 5.01 0.89
CA ARG A 390 2.83 3.77 1.68
C ARG A 390 1.42 3.29 1.98
N GLY A 391 0.39 4.09 1.65
CA GLY A 391 -1.00 3.76 1.92
C GLY A 391 -1.42 3.88 3.40
N ASP A 392 -0.55 4.35 4.26
CA ASP A 392 -0.70 4.39 5.73
C ASP A 392 -1.27 5.70 6.26
N LYS A 393 -1.37 6.73 5.40
CA LYS A 393 -1.90 8.05 5.74
C LYS A 393 -2.78 8.61 4.63
N PHE A 394 -3.70 9.46 5.05
CA PHE A 394 -4.62 10.18 4.17
C PHE A 394 -4.70 11.63 4.61
N TRP A 395 -4.83 12.53 3.65
CA TRP A 395 -5.08 13.94 3.91
C TRP A 395 -6.27 14.41 3.10
N ILE A 396 -7.10 15.24 3.72
CA ILE A 396 -8.11 16.05 3.03
C ILE A 396 -7.63 17.48 3.07
N LEU A 397 -7.57 18.11 1.91
CA LEU A 397 -7.31 19.53 1.73
C LEU A 397 -8.59 20.17 1.23
N ALA A 398 -8.93 21.37 1.73
CA ALA A 398 -10.14 22.05 1.28
C ALA A 398 -9.97 23.58 1.28
N THR A 399 -10.74 24.24 0.45
CA THR A 399 -10.90 25.70 0.45
C THR A 399 -11.50 26.16 1.77
N ASP A 400 -10.86 27.08 2.46
CA ASP A 400 -11.44 27.75 3.65
C ASP A 400 -12.38 28.86 3.19
N LEU A 401 -13.65 28.52 2.97
CA LEU A 401 -14.65 29.44 2.44
C LEU A 401 -16.06 29.09 2.94
N ARG A 402 -16.80 30.13 3.33
CA ARG A 402 -18.21 30.04 3.71
C ARG A 402 -19.03 31.14 3.05
N ILE A 403 -19.74 30.82 1.99
CA ILE A 403 -20.69 31.72 1.32
C ILE A 403 -22.02 31.84 2.10
N ALA A 404 -22.40 30.77 2.80
CA ALA A 404 -23.62 30.72 3.64
C ALA A 404 -23.69 31.79 4.74
N ASN A 405 -22.59 32.46 5.07
CA ASN A 405 -22.56 33.57 6.04
C ASN A 405 -22.89 34.95 5.42
N GLY A 406 -23.19 35.02 4.12
CA GLY A 406 -23.51 36.24 3.39
C GLY A 406 -22.34 37.05 2.86
N LYS A 407 -21.11 36.48 2.86
CA LYS A 407 -19.88 37.15 2.39
C LYS A 407 -19.95 37.63 0.92
N GLY A 408 -20.61 36.87 0.06
CA GLY A 408 -20.69 37.14 -1.36
C GLY A 408 -19.38 36.80 -2.12
N TRP A 409 -19.53 36.51 -3.41
CA TRP A 409 -18.44 35.97 -4.24
C TRP A 409 -17.31 36.97 -4.51
N GLN A 410 -17.60 38.27 -4.67
CA GLN A 410 -16.56 39.28 -4.88
C GLN A 410 -15.63 39.40 -3.67
N ALA A 411 -16.18 39.48 -2.47
CA ALA A 411 -15.38 39.50 -1.25
C ALA A 411 -14.66 38.17 -1.02
N ALA A 412 -15.29 37.04 -1.32
CA ALA A 412 -14.64 35.73 -1.24
C ALA A 412 -13.42 35.60 -2.16
N MET A 413 -13.47 36.18 -3.35
CA MET A 413 -12.42 36.12 -4.34
C MET A 413 -11.24 37.07 -4.04
N HIS A 414 -11.53 38.28 -3.57
CA HIS A 414 -10.53 39.35 -3.42
C HIS A 414 -10.06 39.57 -1.97
N GLU A 415 -10.87 39.15 -0.99
CA GLU A 415 -10.64 39.33 0.44
C GLU A 415 -10.88 38.02 1.21
N GLY A 416 -10.71 36.89 0.52
CA GLY A 416 -10.92 35.56 1.06
C GLY A 416 -9.74 35.04 1.87
N SER A 417 -9.86 33.81 2.31
CA SER A 417 -8.78 33.11 3.00
C SER A 417 -7.67 32.69 2.04
N THR A 418 -6.44 33.04 2.37
CA THR A 418 -5.22 32.58 1.67
C THR A 418 -4.73 31.22 2.17
N LYS A 419 -5.56 30.55 2.98
CA LYS A 419 -5.21 29.34 3.70
C LYS A 419 -6.01 28.14 3.20
N LEU A 420 -5.41 26.97 3.29
CA LEU A 420 -6.07 25.69 3.07
C LEU A 420 -6.42 25.04 4.42
N MET A 421 -7.59 24.43 4.49
CA MET A 421 -7.98 23.59 5.59
C MET A 421 -7.47 22.16 5.36
N ILE A 422 -6.81 21.57 6.35
CA ILE A 422 -6.21 20.24 6.22
C ILE A 422 -6.59 19.36 7.40
N TRP A 423 -6.99 18.11 7.11
CA TRP A 423 -7.16 17.00 8.04
C TRP A 423 -6.23 15.85 7.67
N GLU A 424 -5.83 15.06 8.66
CA GLU A 424 -5.02 13.86 8.50
C GLU A 424 -5.71 12.65 9.13
N SER A 425 -5.59 11.48 8.50
CA SER A 425 -6.09 10.20 9.00
C SER A 425 -5.13 9.08 8.65
N THR A 426 -5.15 8.00 9.44
CA THR A 426 -4.44 6.75 9.14
C THR A 426 -5.39 5.62 8.73
N ASN A 427 -6.71 5.87 8.70
CA ASN A 427 -7.70 4.81 8.49
C ASN A 427 -8.98 5.26 7.77
N LEU A 428 -9.07 6.51 7.30
CA LEU A 428 -10.23 7.15 6.67
C LEU A 428 -11.44 7.38 7.59
N VAL A 429 -11.35 6.97 8.85
CA VAL A 429 -12.47 7.06 9.83
C VAL A 429 -12.17 8.05 10.94
N ASP A 430 -10.98 7.95 11.52
CA ASP A 430 -10.53 8.84 12.57
C ASP A 430 -9.66 9.94 11.96
N TRP A 431 -10.11 11.16 12.06
CA TRP A 431 -9.47 12.33 11.49
C TRP A 431 -8.93 13.25 12.57
N SER A 432 -7.79 13.86 12.31
CA SER A 432 -7.21 14.88 13.21
C SER A 432 -8.15 16.08 13.38
N ALA A 433 -7.87 16.92 14.38
CA ALA A 433 -8.41 18.27 14.38
C ALA A 433 -7.98 19.00 13.08
N PRO A 434 -8.85 19.88 12.53
CA PRO A 434 -8.49 20.69 11.37
C PRO A 434 -7.32 21.62 11.68
N ARG A 435 -6.50 21.91 10.67
CA ARG A 435 -5.49 22.96 10.73
C ARG A 435 -5.55 23.84 9.49
N LEU A 436 -5.25 25.12 9.66
CA LEU A 436 -5.11 26.08 8.57
C LEU A 436 -3.63 26.25 8.22
N VAL A 437 -3.32 26.12 6.94
CA VAL A 437 -1.98 26.36 6.41
C VAL A 437 -2.04 27.48 5.40
N ASP A 438 -1.29 28.56 5.65
CA ASP A 438 -1.22 29.69 4.72
C ASP A 438 -0.31 29.35 3.55
N VAL A 439 -0.91 29.15 2.39
CA VAL A 439 -0.20 28.79 1.15
C VAL A 439 -0.11 29.95 0.17
N ALA A 440 -0.97 30.96 0.28
CA ALA A 440 -1.07 32.06 -0.67
C ALA A 440 -0.73 33.44 -0.10
N GLY A 441 -0.64 33.60 1.23
CA GLY A 441 -0.45 34.90 1.87
C GLY A 441 0.87 35.62 1.51
N ALA A 442 1.87 34.89 1.01
CA ALA A 442 3.11 35.51 0.52
C ALA A 442 3.03 35.93 -0.96
N ILE A 443 1.96 35.62 -1.69
CA ILE A 443 1.74 36.05 -3.07
C ILE A 443 1.21 37.49 -3.03
N PRO A 444 1.82 38.45 -3.73
CA PRO A 444 1.34 39.82 -3.74
C PRO A 444 -0.12 39.94 -4.16
N ASP A 445 -0.91 40.64 -3.35
CA ASP A 445 -2.34 40.88 -3.56
C ASP A 445 -3.16 39.61 -3.78
N ALA A 446 -2.75 38.51 -3.15
CA ALA A 446 -3.53 37.26 -3.18
C ALA A 446 -4.87 37.45 -2.48
N GLY A 447 -5.96 37.19 -3.18
CA GLY A 447 -7.31 37.35 -2.66
C GLY A 447 -7.93 36.07 -2.10
N CYS A 448 -7.37 34.90 -2.39
CA CYS A 448 -7.96 33.61 -1.99
C CYS A 448 -6.95 32.45 -2.18
N ALA A 449 -7.30 31.25 -1.66
CA ALA A 449 -6.69 29.98 -2.01
C ALA A 449 -7.82 28.93 -2.21
N TRP A 450 -8.17 28.66 -3.46
CA TRP A 450 -9.35 27.88 -3.81
C TRP A 450 -9.03 26.57 -4.51
N ALA A 451 -9.94 25.61 -4.34
CA ALA A 451 -9.92 24.32 -5.01
C ALA A 451 -8.55 23.64 -4.99
N PRO A 452 -8.01 23.36 -3.80
CA PRO A 452 -6.72 22.71 -3.67
C PRO A 452 -6.78 21.28 -4.18
N GLU A 453 -5.71 20.88 -4.84
CA GLU A 453 -5.47 19.49 -5.22
C GLU A 453 -4.02 19.11 -4.90
N ALA A 454 -3.73 17.81 -4.85
CA ALA A 454 -2.37 17.34 -4.62
C ALA A 454 -2.08 16.06 -5.39
N ILE A 455 -0.89 15.98 -5.96
CA ILE A 455 -0.38 14.79 -6.63
C ILE A 455 1.02 14.45 -6.12
N TYR A 456 1.28 13.17 -5.86
CA TYR A 456 2.61 12.71 -5.47
C TYR A 456 3.54 12.67 -6.68
N ASP A 457 4.67 13.33 -6.57
CA ASP A 457 5.73 13.33 -7.58
C ASP A 457 6.78 12.27 -7.22
N GLU A 458 6.75 11.13 -7.90
CA GLU A 458 7.68 10.00 -7.67
C GLU A 458 9.15 10.38 -7.88
N ARG A 459 9.44 11.41 -8.69
CA ARG A 459 10.81 11.86 -8.99
C ARG A 459 11.44 12.61 -7.83
N SER A 460 10.66 13.49 -7.18
CA SER A 460 11.14 14.32 -6.07
C SER A 460 10.85 13.71 -4.70
N GLY A 461 9.95 12.72 -4.63
CA GLY A 461 9.55 12.06 -3.38
C GLY A 461 8.74 12.98 -2.45
N ASP A 462 7.99 13.93 -3.02
CA ASP A 462 7.10 14.84 -2.31
C ASP A 462 5.79 15.06 -3.07
N TYR A 463 4.87 15.80 -2.47
CA TYR A 463 3.61 16.17 -3.11
C TYR A 463 3.73 17.54 -3.77
N LEU A 464 3.23 17.64 -4.99
CA LEU A 464 2.88 18.90 -5.62
C LEU A 464 1.45 19.25 -5.19
N VAL A 465 1.30 20.25 -4.33
CA VAL A 465 0.01 20.79 -3.92
C VAL A 465 -0.24 22.06 -4.73
N TYR A 466 -1.38 22.17 -5.36
CA TYR A 466 -1.69 23.31 -6.22
C TYR A 466 -3.12 23.79 -5.99
N TRP A 467 -3.35 25.09 -6.22
CA TRP A 467 -4.61 25.77 -5.91
C TRP A 467 -4.79 27.00 -6.80
N ALA A 468 -6.01 27.50 -6.90
CA ALA A 468 -6.29 28.76 -7.59
C ALA A 468 -6.16 29.96 -6.64
N THR A 469 -5.48 31.03 -7.11
CA THR A 469 -5.34 32.29 -6.39
C THR A 469 -5.54 33.45 -7.37
N ILE A 470 -6.38 34.43 -7.02
CA ILE A 470 -6.43 35.69 -7.76
C ILE A 470 -5.17 36.50 -7.43
N SER A 471 -4.51 37.01 -8.44
CA SER A 471 -3.27 37.78 -8.30
C SER A 471 -3.02 38.69 -9.48
N PRO A 472 -2.26 39.78 -9.34
CA PRO A 472 -1.95 40.75 -10.41
C PRO A 472 -0.73 40.33 -11.25
N ALA A 473 -0.24 39.11 -11.17
CA ALA A 473 0.92 38.68 -11.93
C ALA A 473 0.78 38.99 -13.42
N GLY A 474 1.86 39.44 -14.07
CA GLY A 474 1.82 39.85 -15.48
C GLY A 474 0.96 41.09 -15.80
N GLY A 475 0.59 41.88 -14.78
CA GLY A 475 -0.16 43.14 -14.95
C GLY A 475 -1.67 42.95 -15.16
N VAL A 476 -2.21 41.73 -15.06
CA VAL A 476 -3.63 41.45 -15.18
C VAL A 476 -4.10 40.71 -13.92
N THR A 477 -5.01 41.29 -13.17
CA THR A 477 -5.59 40.62 -11.99
C THR A 477 -6.62 39.59 -12.42
N LYS A 478 -6.33 38.31 -12.15
CA LYS A 478 -7.19 37.18 -12.48
C LYS A 478 -6.80 35.95 -11.65
N PRO A 479 -7.67 34.91 -11.56
CA PRO A 479 -7.31 33.62 -10.98
C PRO A 479 -6.23 32.91 -11.81
N ARG A 480 -5.26 32.34 -11.11
CA ARG A 480 -4.15 31.52 -11.65
C ARG A 480 -3.90 30.35 -10.74
N ILE A 481 -3.30 29.29 -11.29
CA ILE A 481 -2.90 28.15 -10.48
C ILE A 481 -1.46 28.38 -9.99
N TYR A 482 -1.30 28.28 -8.68
CA TYR A 482 -0.02 28.27 -7.98
C TYR A 482 0.22 26.88 -7.39
N TYR A 483 1.48 26.55 -7.09
CA TYR A 483 1.83 25.32 -6.39
C TYR A 483 2.88 25.55 -5.31
N SER A 484 2.91 24.61 -4.37
CA SER A 484 4.00 24.40 -3.40
C SER A 484 4.29 22.90 -3.30
N ARG A 485 5.46 22.56 -2.77
CA ARG A 485 5.82 21.18 -2.48
C ARG A 485 5.77 20.92 -0.99
N THR A 486 5.36 19.70 -0.61
CA THR A 486 5.33 19.24 0.78
C THR A 486 5.55 17.73 0.88
N ARG A 487 6.10 17.27 1.99
CA ARG A 487 6.21 15.83 2.32
C ARG A 487 5.25 15.41 3.43
N ASP A 488 4.74 16.37 4.17
CA ASP A 488 4.02 16.13 5.43
C ASP A 488 2.71 16.93 5.55
N PHE A 489 2.37 17.75 4.57
CA PHE A 489 1.25 18.69 4.58
C PHE A 489 1.26 19.66 5.78
N VAL A 490 2.41 19.83 6.42
CA VAL A 490 2.66 20.77 7.50
C VAL A 490 3.60 21.88 7.05
N ARG A 491 4.69 21.51 6.39
CA ARG A 491 5.70 22.42 5.84
C ARG A 491 5.58 22.46 4.33
N PHE A 492 5.46 23.66 3.80
CA PHE A 492 5.31 23.92 2.38
C PHE A 492 6.47 24.76 1.86
N THR A 493 6.91 24.50 0.66
CA THR A 493 7.83 25.43 -0.03
C THR A 493 7.10 26.75 -0.35
N PRO A 494 7.81 27.85 -0.63
CA PRO A 494 7.17 29.06 -1.14
C PRO A 494 6.30 28.78 -2.36
N ALA A 495 5.17 29.50 -2.45
CA ALA A 495 4.27 29.41 -3.59
C ALA A 495 4.94 29.84 -4.88
N THR A 496 4.73 29.08 -5.93
CA THR A 496 5.27 29.35 -7.28
C THR A 496 4.13 29.33 -8.30
N LEU A 497 4.13 30.26 -9.24
CA LEU A 497 3.16 30.29 -10.32
C LEU A 497 3.29 29.01 -11.18
N TYR A 498 2.19 28.31 -11.37
CA TYR A 498 2.16 27.04 -12.09
C TYR A 498 1.49 27.13 -13.45
N ILE A 499 0.27 27.68 -13.49
CA ILE A 499 -0.46 27.83 -14.74
C ILE A 499 -0.93 29.27 -14.85
N ASP A 500 -0.51 29.95 -15.91
CA ASP A 500 -1.06 31.22 -16.35
C ASP A 500 -1.41 31.11 -17.83
N ARG A 501 -2.61 31.53 -18.20
CA ARG A 501 -3.05 31.57 -19.61
C ARG A 501 -3.03 33.01 -20.13
N PRO A 502 -2.71 33.23 -21.41
CA PRO A 502 -2.74 34.55 -21.99
C PRO A 502 -4.11 35.23 -21.87
N GLY A 503 -4.11 36.54 -21.77
CA GLY A 503 -5.35 37.35 -21.72
C GLY A 503 -5.98 37.45 -20.35
N ALA A 504 -7.24 37.92 -20.32
CA ALA A 504 -7.97 38.21 -19.09
C ALA A 504 -8.67 36.98 -18.48
N HIS A 505 -8.70 35.84 -19.18
CA HIS A 505 -9.37 34.63 -18.67
C HIS A 505 -8.59 34.05 -17.49
N GLY A 506 -9.30 33.89 -16.37
CA GLY A 506 -8.79 33.20 -15.20
C GLY A 506 -8.81 31.70 -15.35
N LEU A 507 -8.15 31.01 -14.42
CA LEU A 507 -8.12 29.56 -14.34
C LEU A 507 -8.32 29.14 -12.88
N ILE A 508 -9.29 28.27 -12.66
CA ILE A 508 -9.57 27.62 -11.38
C ILE A 508 -9.70 26.09 -11.59
N ASP A 509 -9.95 25.35 -10.51
CA ASP A 509 -10.39 23.96 -10.54
C ASP A 509 -9.53 23.05 -11.44
N THR A 510 -8.29 22.91 -11.06
CA THR A 510 -7.35 22.05 -11.80
C THR A 510 -7.24 20.70 -11.08
N GLN A 511 -7.46 19.60 -11.81
CA GLN A 511 -7.12 18.27 -11.32
C GLN A 511 -6.16 17.57 -12.30
N ILE A 512 -5.17 16.86 -11.74
CA ILE A 512 -4.16 16.11 -12.50
C ILE A 512 -4.27 14.63 -12.14
N VAL A 513 -4.29 13.77 -13.17
CA VAL A 513 -4.19 12.31 -13.01
C VAL A 513 -2.99 11.76 -13.77
N LYS A 514 -2.44 10.67 -13.26
CA LYS A 514 -1.39 9.90 -13.93
C LYS A 514 -2.02 8.90 -14.89
N ILE A 515 -1.46 8.75 -16.07
CA ILE A 515 -1.87 7.77 -17.07
C ILE A 515 -0.88 6.61 -17.03
N ASP A 516 -1.31 5.47 -16.50
CA ASP A 516 -0.49 4.25 -16.41
C ASP A 516 -0.70 3.30 -17.61
N ASP A 517 -0.71 3.85 -18.80
CA ASP A 517 -0.65 3.06 -20.05
C ASP A 517 0.71 3.32 -20.72
N PRO A 518 1.58 2.31 -20.84
CA PRO A 518 2.90 2.49 -21.47
C PRO A 518 2.79 2.84 -22.96
N ARG A 519 1.63 2.68 -23.59
CA ARG A 519 1.35 3.09 -24.97
C ARG A 519 0.89 4.54 -25.07
N SER A 520 0.54 5.17 -23.94
CA SER A 520 0.11 6.57 -23.94
C SER A 520 1.27 7.50 -24.29
N ARG A 521 1.00 8.49 -25.10
CA ARG A 521 1.94 9.58 -25.41
C ARG A 521 2.27 10.42 -24.16
N TYR A 522 1.32 10.54 -23.23
CA TYR A 522 1.44 11.39 -22.04
C TYR A 522 1.35 10.55 -20.77
N ARG A 523 2.17 10.90 -19.79
CA ARG A 523 2.14 10.30 -18.44
C ARG A 523 1.09 10.93 -17.53
N TYR A 524 0.70 12.16 -17.82
CA TYR A 524 -0.26 12.92 -17.03
C TYR A 524 -1.28 13.59 -17.94
N VAL A 525 -2.50 13.65 -17.45
CA VAL A 525 -3.57 14.48 -18.03
C VAL A 525 -4.10 15.38 -16.92
N ARG A 526 -4.32 16.65 -17.25
CA ARG A 526 -5.02 17.58 -16.35
C ARG A 526 -6.27 18.13 -17.02
N ALA A 527 -7.30 18.38 -16.21
CA ALA A 527 -8.47 19.14 -16.59
C ALA A 527 -8.51 20.44 -15.77
N SER A 528 -8.73 21.57 -16.41
CA SER A 528 -8.69 22.88 -15.75
C SER A 528 -9.68 23.84 -16.36
N GLY A 529 -10.29 24.69 -15.57
CA GLY A 529 -11.05 25.82 -16.08
C GLY A 529 -12.29 26.17 -15.28
N ASP A 530 -12.78 27.38 -15.59
CA ASP A 530 -14.07 27.90 -15.15
C ASP A 530 -14.95 28.10 -16.40
N GLY A 531 -16.09 27.42 -16.42
CA GLY A 531 -17.03 27.46 -17.54
C GLY A 531 -16.64 26.62 -18.74
N GLN A 532 -15.44 26.76 -19.22
CA GLN A 532 -14.86 25.94 -20.28
C GLN A 532 -13.69 25.14 -19.74
N LEU A 533 -13.89 23.83 -19.58
CA LEU A 533 -12.83 22.92 -19.16
C LEU A 533 -11.96 22.51 -20.34
N THR A 534 -10.65 22.59 -20.16
CA THR A 534 -9.64 22.18 -21.13
C THR A 534 -8.90 20.97 -20.60
N LEU A 535 -8.65 19.97 -21.46
CA LEU A 535 -7.77 18.85 -21.17
C LEU A 535 -6.39 19.10 -21.76
N GLU A 536 -5.37 18.81 -21.00
CA GLU A 536 -3.97 18.98 -21.38
C GLU A 536 -3.16 17.76 -20.97
N GLY A 537 -2.12 17.40 -21.75
CA GLY A 537 -1.27 16.24 -21.52
C GLY A 537 0.19 16.62 -21.35
N ALA A 538 0.92 15.94 -20.45
CA ALA A 538 2.35 16.13 -20.23
C ALA A 538 3.06 14.83 -19.82
N ASN A 539 4.40 14.86 -19.91
CA ASN A 539 5.24 13.75 -19.42
C ASN A 539 5.94 14.06 -18.08
N GLU A 540 5.87 15.32 -17.64
CA GLU A 540 6.41 15.80 -16.38
C GLU A 540 5.43 16.78 -15.73
N LEU A 541 5.26 16.70 -14.42
CA LEU A 541 4.31 17.54 -13.67
C LEU A 541 4.60 19.03 -13.82
N LEU A 542 5.87 19.43 -13.81
CA LEU A 542 6.33 20.81 -13.99
C LEU A 542 6.91 21.04 -15.40
N GLY A 543 6.64 20.14 -16.34
CA GLY A 543 7.07 20.27 -17.73
C GLY A 543 6.11 21.09 -18.58
N GLN A 544 6.29 20.98 -19.90
CA GLN A 544 5.38 21.55 -20.88
C GLN A 544 4.11 20.70 -20.99
N TRP A 545 2.96 21.36 -21.07
CA TRP A 545 1.66 20.74 -21.25
C TRP A 545 1.10 21.09 -22.63
N ASP A 546 0.72 20.06 -23.38
CA ASP A 546 0.09 20.21 -24.68
C ASP A 546 -1.44 20.27 -24.51
N ILE A 547 -2.11 21.22 -25.16
CA ILE A 547 -3.58 21.29 -25.17
C ILE A 547 -4.10 20.13 -26.03
N LEU A 548 -4.94 19.27 -25.44
CA LEU A 548 -5.56 18.14 -26.12
C LEU A 548 -6.91 18.49 -26.70
N GLY A 549 -7.70 19.29 -25.99
CA GLY A 549 -9.03 19.69 -26.40
C GLY A 549 -9.88 20.21 -25.24
N ASP A 550 -11.18 20.32 -25.47
CA ASP A 550 -12.15 20.81 -24.49
C ASP A 550 -13.52 20.08 -24.63
N LEU A 551 -14.53 20.52 -23.88
CA LEU A 551 -15.83 19.88 -23.83
C LEU A 551 -16.87 20.45 -24.83
N ARG A 552 -16.48 21.35 -25.72
CA ARG A 552 -17.40 21.92 -26.75
C ARG A 552 -18.03 20.87 -27.64
N PRO A 553 -17.35 19.79 -28.07
CA PRO A 553 -17.98 18.71 -28.85
C PRO A 553 -19.17 18.04 -28.16
N LEU A 554 -19.24 18.12 -26.82
CA LEU A 554 -20.34 17.59 -26.01
C LEU A 554 -21.47 18.63 -25.78
N GLY A 555 -21.39 19.80 -26.42
CA GLY A 555 -22.33 20.91 -26.22
C GLY A 555 -22.17 21.61 -24.85
N LEU A 556 -21.04 21.44 -24.18
CA LEU A 556 -20.72 22.10 -22.91
C LEU A 556 -19.84 23.31 -23.23
N THR A 557 -20.45 24.48 -23.27
CA THR A 557 -19.81 25.74 -23.68
C THR A 557 -20.09 26.85 -22.68
N GLY A 558 -19.26 27.87 -22.70
CA GLY A 558 -19.42 29.04 -21.84
C GLY A 558 -19.32 28.70 -20.35
N LYS A 559 -20.27 29.19 -19.57
CA LYS A 559 -20.30 29.02 -18.10
C LYS A 559 -21.19 27.85 -17.67
N ASP A 560 -20.98 26.66 -18.25
CA ASP A 560 -21.86 25.52 -17.95
C ASP A 560 -21.36 24.70 -16.76
N VAL A 561 -20.04 24.44 -16.68
CA VAL A 561 -19.47 23.44 -15.80
C VAL A 561 -18.12 23.89 -15.19
N GLU A 562 -17.83 23.38 -14.00
CA GLU A 562 -16.58 23.57 -13.25
C GLU A 562 -16.22 22.28 -12.52
N GLY A 563 -15.18 22.31 -11.65
CA GLY A 563 -14.88 21.27 -10.67
C GLY A 563 -14.72 19.87 -11.28
N PRO A 564 -13.79 19.65 -12.20
CA PRO A 564 -13.62 18.34 -12.81
C PRO A 564 -13.10 17.33 -11.81
N ILE A 565 -13.66 16.11 -11.80
CA ILE A 565 -13.10 14.95 -11.13
C ILE A 565 -12.74 13.91 -12.19
N LEU A 566 -11.46 13.55 -12.24
CA LEU A 566 -10.95 12.50 -13.12
C LEU A 566 -10.65 11.25 -12.29
N PHE A 567 -11.21 10.11 -12.66
CA PHE A 567 -10.90 8.84 -12.02
C PHE A 567 -11.11 7.67 -12.98
N ARG A 568 -10.53 6.53 -12.66
CA ARG A 568 -10.67 5.32 -13.49
C ARG A 568 -11.70 4.39 -12.87
N ILE A 569 -12.55 3.80 -13.69
CA ILE A 569 -13.53 2.79 -13.28
C ILE A 569 -12.86 1.42 -13.30
N ALA A 570 -12.72 0.80 -12.11
CA ALA A 570 -11.98 -0.44 -11.91
C ALA A 570 -12.50 -1.60 -12.77
N GLN A 571 -13.82 -1.72 -12.83
CA GLN A 571 -14.49 -2.86 -13.46
C GLN A 571 -14.38 -2.85 -14.98
N THR A 572 -14.38 -1.67 -15.60
CA THR A 572 -14.36 -1.51 -17.06
C THR A 572 -13.01 -1.05 -17.59
N GLY A 573 -12.17 -0.45 -16.74
CA GLY A 573 -10.95 0.22 -17.14
C GLY A 573 -11.18 1.55 -17.86
N GLU A 574 -12.43 2.02 -17.99
CA GLU A 574 -12.75 3.33 -18.55
C GLU A 574 -12.36 4.45 -17.60
N TRP A 575 -12.07 5.60 -18.16
CA TRP A 575 -11.95 6.84 -17.41
C TRP A 575 -13.31 7.49 -17.24
N ALA A 576 -13.57 8.00 -16.04
CA ALA A 576 -14.67 8.90 -15.77
C ALA A 576 -14.14 10.33 -15.60
N MET A 577 -14.84 11.28 -16.18
CA MET A 577 -14.68 12.71 -15.94
C MET A 577 -16.04 13.27 -15.47
N TRP A 578 -16.10 13.65 -14.21
CA TRP A 578 -17.29 14.30 -13.68
C TRP A 578 -17.09 15.79 -13.66
N VAL A 579 -18.11 16.56 -14.00
CA VAL A 579 -18.06 18.01 -14.03
C VAL A 579 -19.28 18.58 -13.30
N ASP A 580 -19.05 19.56 -12.42
CA ASP A 580 -20.13 20.20 -11.63
C ASP A 580 -20.91 21.18 -12.51
N GLN A 581 -22.21 20.96 -12.68
CA GLN A 581 -23.11 21.82 -13.43
C GLN A 581 -23.57 23.00 -12.56
N TYR A 582 -22.62 23.81 -12.10
CA TYR A 582 -22.85 24.87 -11.14
C TYR A 582 -23.87 25.89 -11.59
N ALA A 583 -23.88 26.28 -12.85
CA ALA A 583 -24.79 27.27 -13.40
C ALA A 583 -26.27 26.83 -13.33
N ARG A 584 -26.52 25.54 -13.47
CA ARG A 584 -27.86 24.93 -13.38
C ARG A 584 -28.15 24.41 -11.98
N LYS A 585 -27.19 24.44 -11.07
CA LYS A 585 -27.24 23.84 -9.73
C LYS A 585 -27.67 22.36 -9.76
N ALA A 586 -27.28 21.63 -10.82
CA ALA A 586 -27.74 20.27 -11.08
C ALA A 586 -26.84 19.16 -10.48
N GLY A 587 -25.69 19.54 -9.89
CA GLY A 587 -24.69 18.59 -9.41
C GLY A 587 -23.85 18.06 -10.56
N TYR A 588 -23.24 16.88 -10.38
CA TYR A 588 -22.33 16.32 -11.38
C TYR A 588 -23.03 15.82 -12.64
N LEU A 589 -22.40 16.12 -13.77
CA LEU A 589 -22.60 15.44 -15.04
C LEU A 589 -21.44 14.46 -15.23
N ALA A 590 -21.76 13.20 -15.43
CA ALA A 590 -20.76 12.17 -15.66
C ALA A 590 -20.46 12.02 -17.17
N LEU A 591 -19.17 12.07 -17.49
CA LEU A 591 -18.62 11.74 -18.79
C LEU A 591 -17.73 10.50 -18.66
N THR A 592 -17.60 9.71 -19.72
CA THR A 592 -16.69 8.56 -19.77
C THR A 592 -15.84 8.57 -21.04
N SER A 593 -14.66 7.96 -20.98
CA SER A 593 -13.76 7.76 -22.12
C SER A 593 -12.92 6.50 -21.91
N ASP A 594 -12.52 5.86 -22.96
CA ASP A 594 -11.49 4.81 -22.96
C ASP A 594 -10.07 5.41 -22.96
N ASP A 595 -9.93 6.71 -23.29
CA ASP A 595 -8.65 7.39 -23.38
C ASP A 595 -8.81 8.91 -23.11
N LEU A 596 -8.35 9.39 -21.93
CA LEU A 596 -8.39 10.82 -21.57
C LEU A 596 -7.45 11.69 -22.42
N THR A 597 -6.46 11.11 -23.07
CA THR A 597 -5.56 11.84 -23.95
C THR A 597 -6.21 12.22 -25.28
N ARG A 598 -7.44 11.75 -25.48
CA ARG A 598 -8.29 11.98 -26.66
C ARG A 598 -9.65 12.54 -26.27
N PRO A 599 -9.77 13.85 -26.03
CA PRO A 599 -11.03 14.48 -25.61
C PRO A 599 -12.21 14.22 -26.53
N GLU A 600 -11.97 13.98 -27.82
CA GLU A 600 -13.00 13.59 -28.80
C GLU A 600 -13.64 12.23 -28.51
N ARG A 601 -13.06 11.43 -27.62
CA ARG A 601 -13.62 10.14 -27.15
C ARG A 601 -14.49 10.28 -25.90
N LEU A 602 -14.48 11.46 -25.27
CA LEU A 602 -15.39 11.72 -24.17
C LEU A 602 -16.84 11.67 -24.65
N ARG A 603 -17.68 10.98 -23.89
CA ARG A 603 -19.13 10.88 -24.14
C ARG A 603 -19.90 11.05 -22.84
N ARG A 604 -21.11 11.53 -22.90
CA ARG A 604 -22.01 11.54 -21.75
C ARG A 604 -22.27 10.09 -21.32
N ALA A 605 -22.11 9.81 -20.05
CA ALA A 605 -22.48 8.51 -19.51
C ALA A 605 -24.01 8.33 -19.58
N ASP A 606 -24.47 7.08 -19.69
CA ASP A 606 -25.89 6.77 -19.67
C ASP A 606 -26.49 7.13 -18.30
N PRO A 607 -27.45 8.06 -18.24
CA PRO A 607 -28.05 8.48 -16.98
C PRO A 607 -28.75 7.34 -16.22
N ALA A 608 -29.20 6.29 -16.92
CA ALA A 608 -29.84 5.14 -16.29
C ALA A 608 -28.85 4.26 -15.50
N ARG A 609 -27.55 4.42 -15.74
CA ARG A 609 -26.49 3.68 -15.06
C ARG A 609 -25.90 4.44 -13.86
N ILE A 610 -26.25 5.71 -13.67
CA ILE A 610 -25.61 6.57 -12.68
C ILE A 610 -26.62 7.02 -11.64
N ASP A 611 -26.31 6.76 -10.38
CA ASP A 611 -26.98 7.36 -9.24
C ASP A 611 -25.94 7.99 -8.32
N HIS A 612 -25.97 9.30 -8.19
CA HIS A 612 -25.09 10.04 -7.30
C HIS A 612 -25.53 9.99 -5.82
N GLY A 613 -26.60 9.29 -5.46
CA GLY A 613 -27.14 9.19 -4.11
C GLY A 613 -28.10 10.33 -3.75
N HIS A 614 -28.40 10.46 -2.46
CA HIS A 614 -29.46 11.36 -1.99
C HIS A 614 -29.07 12.83 -1.98
N SER A 615 -27.85 13.16 -1.52
CA SER A 615 -27.39 14.54 -1.46
C SER A 615 -26.87 15.00 -2.82
N LYS A 616 -27.02 16.29 -3.11
CA LYS A 616 -26.33 16.90 -4.24
C LYS A 616 -24.83 16.87 -3.99
N LYS A 617 -24.06 16.43 -4.95
CA LYS A 617 -22.59 16.49 -4.92
C LYS A 617 -22.15 17.72 -5.68
N ARG A 618 -21.32 18.51 -5.02
CA ARG A 618 -20.60 19.64 -5.61
C ARG A 618 -19.10 19.29 -5.61
N HIS A 619 -18.28 20.12 -6.21
CA HIS A 619 -16.86 19.94 -6.42
C HIS A 619 -16.17 19.18 -5.26
N GLY A 620 -15.42 18.14 -5.58
CA GLY A 620 -14.76 17.25 -4.63
C GLY A 620 -13.76 16.34 -5.32
N ALA A 621 -13.35 15.29 -4.64
CA ALA A 621 -12.38 14.32 -5.18
C ALA A 621 -12.75 12.89 -4.86
N ILE A 622 -12.33 11.96 -5.71
CA ILE A 622 -12.56 10.53 -5.56
C ILE A 622 -11.24 9.81 -5.29
N LEU A 623 -11.23 9.00 -4.24
CA LEU A 623 -10.14 8.11 -3.88
C LEU A 623 -10.57 6.65 -4.08
N ASN A 624 -9.77 5.87 -4.77
CA ASN A 624 -9.94 4.41 -4.80
C ASN A 624 -9.57 3.82 -3.45
N ILE A 625 -10.44 2.96 -2.91
CA ILE A 625 -10.30 2.37 -1.58
C ILE A 625 -10.42 0.84 -1.62
N SER A 626 -9.72 0.18 -0.69
CA SER A 626 -9.79 -1.27 -0.52
C SER A 626 -11.14 -1.71 0.04
N SER A 627 -11.43 -2.99 -0.05
CA SER A 627 -12.64 -3.57 0.55
C SER A 627 -12.66 -3.42 2.07
N ASP A 628 -11.49 -3.42 2.73
CA ASP A 628 -11.37 -3.20 4.18
C ASP A 628 -11.65 -1.76 4.56
N GLU A 629 -11.10 -0.80 3.81
CA GLU A 629 -11.39 0.62 4.00
C GLU A 629 -12.87 0.92 3.77
N TYR A 630 -13.46 0.33 2.73
CA TYR A 630 -14.89 0.44 2.45
C TYR A 630 -15.74 -0.11 3.61
N ARG A 631 -15.44 -1.33 4.11
CA ARG A 631 -16.16 -1.92 5.25
C ARG A 631 -16.02 -1.07 6.52
N ARG A 632 -14.83 -0.53 6.77
CA ARG A 632 -14.55 0.34 7.94
C ARG A 632 -15.36 1.63 7.89
N LEU A 633 -15.46 2.26 6.72
CA LEU A 633 -16.29 3.44 6.52
C LEU A 633 -17.76 3.15 6.79
N LEU A 634 -18.30 2.05 6.26
CA LEU A 634 -19.70 1.65 6.48
C LEU A 634 -19.98 1.25 7.93
N ALA A 635 -19.05 0.64 8.63
CA ALA A 635 -19.18 0.30 10.04
C ALA A 635 -19.30 1.56 10.92
N ARG A 636 -18.58 2.62 10.55
CA ARG A 636 -18.59 3.89 11.28
C ARG A 636 -19.77 4.78 10.90
N TRP A 637 -20.08 4.85 9.60
CA TRP A 637 -21.16 5.66 9.04
C TRP A 637 -21.98 4.81 8.06
N PRO A 638 -23.11 4.24 8.51
CA PRO A 638 -23.95 3.45 7.63
C PRO A 638 -24.36 4.22 6.38
N ALA A 639 -24.33 3.56 5.24
CA ALA A 639 -24.81 4.12 3.99
C ALA A 639 -26.31 4.36 4.04
N ALA A 640 -26.77 5.45 3.45
CA ALA A 640 -28.19 5.64 3.18
C ALA A 640 -28.67 4.53 2.21
N ALA A 641 -29.90 4.05 2.42
CA ALA A 641 -30.47 3.06 1.51
C ALA A 641 -30.50 3.64 0.06
N PRO A 642 -30.23 2.82 -0.97
CA PRO A 642 -30.35 3.28 -2.36
C PRO A 642 -31.75 3.88 -2.60
N ARG A 643 -31.83 4.89 -3.45
CA ARG A 643 -33.13 5.34 -3.95
C ARG A 643 -33.78 4.16 -4.65
N THR A 644 -34.96 3.72 -4.18
CA THR A 644 -35.78 2.82 -4.99
C THR A 644 -36.12 3.58 -6.26
N ALA A 645 -35.70 3.07 -7.41
CA ALA A 645 -36.10 3.64 -8.69
C ALA A 645 -37.62 3.72 -8.68
N SER A 646 -38.17 4.94 -8.79
CA SER A 646 -39.59 5.09 -9.06
C SER A 646 -39.86 4.37 -10.38
N PRO A 647 -40.85 3.50 -10.47
CA PRO A 647 -41.22 2.89 -11.75
C PRO A 647 -41.58 4.01 -12.75
N PRO A 648 -41.31 3.79 -14.03
CA PRO A 648 -41.48 4.78 -15.11
C PRO A 648 -42.88 5.33 -15.23
#